data_131a554ab4321db0524cc92cd3a46f45
#
_entry.id   131a554ab4321db0524cc92cd3a46f45
#
_cell.length_a   1.000
_cell.length_b   1.000
_cell.length_c   1.000
_cell.angle_alpha   90.00
_cell.angle_beta   90.00
_cell.angle_gamma   90.00
#
_symmetry.space_group_name_H-M   'P 1'
#
loop_
_entity.id
_entity.type
_entity.pdbx_description
1 polymer ?
#
loop_
_entity_poly.entity_id
_entity_poly.type
_entity_poly.pdbx_seq_one_letter_code
_entity_poly.pdbx_strand_id
1 'polypeptide(L)'
;MMLPLLVNHQIIVENKLYQMKKIIYTVVIALVSFNALAQETSRTLLTIGGEEVSVDDFLSIYNKNRAVGEAIDPKTLDEYVDLFINFKLKVKEAEALGMDTVPSFIKELQGYRKQLATPYLVDKQAGEQLVIEAYNRLKQEVKAGHILITVNAEASPADTLKAYNKILKLRKEIINGADFNAYAKQYSQDPSAKDNAGDLGYFSAMYMVYPFENAAYNTAVGEVSEIVRTRFGYHILQVKDKRASRGEVKTAHIMVKFPKPSGENTKEEIDLAQLKINEIYTKLISENADFAEMANQYSDDKNNASKGGVLPWFGSNRMVESFENAAFEITEIGAITEPVATPYGWHIIKLIDKKGLGTFEDEKAEIKKKVEKDSRAQVRRSSLVNKLKIDYKYSFNKSAFTQLKNVISKDFLSGNWSVEKNKKELTKTIFSLEDKGYSQLDFAIYLTKSLKKINSKSKVQITSVIDNALASWTEDEVIAYENRNLENKYNDFRLLMKEYRDGILLYELTDTKIWSKSVKDTTGLKEFYEANKRNYMWDQRAEASVINCKNETIACKVYNKLRKGKTDLGKIKLKMNKKSPLNMDVSQGVYLHGDNLFVDSVEWVVGVSDLMKDNENVKLVYITDILEPQVKELNEAKGIITSDYQDALEQAWLLELKSKYDVELNNYVLDLVKTDNLSELDIVAVPEIPSYKGHFVRCFGKARRALGSSKDIIFEWYGNLYTTELKRD
;
A
#
# COMPACT_ATOMS: atom_id res chain seq x y z
N MET A 1 -9.43 -34.53 -18.45
CA MET A 1 -8.47 -33.72 -19.19
C MET A 1 -9.03 -32.29 -19.38
N MET A 2 -9.49 -31.61 -18.32
CA MET A 2 -10.16 -30.29 -18.36
C MET A 2 -9.67 -29.30 -17.31
N LEU A 3 -8.56 -29.61 -16.59
CA LEU A 3 -8.02 -28.72 -15.55
C LEU A 3 -7.00 -27.65 -16.00
N PRO A 4 -6.27 -27.74 -17.13
CA PRO A 4 -5.27 -26.72 -17.46
C PRO A 4 -5.81 -25.43 -18.07
N LEU A 5 -6.99 -25.41 -18.65
CA LEU A 5 -7.54 -24.21 -19.34
C LEU A 5 -8.19 -23.20 -18.39
N LEU A 6 -8.75 -23.66 -17.28
CA LEU A 6 -9.32 -22.78 -16.24
C LEU A 6 -8.22 -22.09 -15.42
N VAL A 7 -7.09 -22.75 -15.20
CA VAL A 7 -5.96 -22.16 -14.48
C VAL A 7 -5.29 -21.04 -15.28
N ASN A 8 -5.16 -21.19 -16.60
CA ASN A 8 -4.59 -20.13 -17.44
C ASN A 8 -5.49 -18.89 -17.57
N HIS A 9 -6.82 -19.05 -17.57
CA HIS A 9 -7.72 -17.92 -17.60
C HIS A 9 -7.73 -17.15 -16.28
N GLN A 10 -7.66 -17.86 -15.16
CA GLN A 10 -7.57 -17.26 -13.83
C GLN A 10 -6.23 -16.52 -13.63
N ILE A 11 -5.13 -17.07 -14.14
CA ILE A 11 -3.79 -16.44 -14.10
C ILE A 11 -3.74 -15.18 -14.98
N ILE A 12 -4.41 -15.16 -16.13
CA ILE A 12 -4.48 -13.99 -17.02
C ILE A 12 -5.33 -12.88 -16.39
N VAL A 13 -6.44 -13.24 -15.77
CA VAL A 13 -7.31 -12.28 -15.03
C VAL A 13 -6.59 -11.76 -13.78
N GLU A 14 -5.94 -12.61 -13.02
CA GLU A 14 -5.16 -12.19 -11.85
C GLU A 14 -3.94 -11.34 -12.24
N ASN A 15 -3.26 -11.65 -13.35
CA ASN A 15 -2.17 -10.81 -13.87
C ASN A 15 -2.68 -9.46 -14.41
N LYS A 16 -3.82 -9.39 -15.09
CA LYS A 16 -4.43 -8.10 -15.47
C LYS A 16 -4.90 -7.31 -14.26
N LEU A 17 -5.52 -7.95 -13.28
CA LEU A 17 -5.89 -7.31 -11.99
C LEU A 17 -4.65 -6.85 -11.21
N TYR A 18 -3.56 -7.64 -11.22
CA TYR A 18 -2.29 -7.30 -10.60
C TYR A 18 -1.59 -6.15 -11.32
N GLN A 19 -1.61 -6.11 -12.65
CA GLN A 19 -1.09 -4.99 -13.45
C GLN A 19 -1.94 -3.72 -13.26
N MET A 20 -3.26 -3.81 -13.24
CA MET A 20 -4.11 -2.68 -12.84
C MET A 20 -3.83 -2.19 -11.42
N LYS A 21 -3.68 -3.10 -10.44
CA LYS A 21 -3.28 -2.74 -9.07
C LYS A 21 -1.90 -2.08 -9.02
N LYS A 22 -0.94 -2.54 -9.81
CA LYS A 22 0.41 -1.98 -9.87
C LYS A 22 0.43 -0.58 -10.51
N ILE A 23 -0.36 -0.35 -11.55
CA ILE A 23 -0.57 0.97 -12.18
C ILE A 23 -1.22 1.93 -11.19
N ILE A 24 -2.23 1.48 -10.44
CA ILE A 24 -2.90 2.25 -9.39
C ILE A 24 -1.92 2.65 -8.27
N TYR A 25 -1.04 1.74 -7.81
CA TYR A 25 -0.05 2.03 -6.77
C TYR A 25 1.04 3.02 -7.22
N THR A 26 1.44 3.00 -8.49
CA THR A 26 2.48 3.90 -9.02
C THR A 26 1.94 5.34 -9.21
N VAL A 27 0.67 5.50 -9.55
CA VAL A 27 0.00 6.79 -9.76
C VAL A 27 -0.27 7.54 -8.43
N VAL A 28 -0.49 6.83 -7.32
CA VAL A 28 -0.71 7.45 -6.00
C VAL A 28 0.54 8.18 -5.47
N ILE A 29 1.74 7.85 -5.94
CA ILE A 29 3.00 8.43 -5.46
C ILE A 29 3.37 9.75 -6.16
N ALA A 30 2.83 10.05 -7.36
CA ALA A 30 3.22 11.23 -8.17
C ALA A 30 2.40 12.51 -7.92
N LEU A 31 1.36 12.50 -7.08
CA LEU A 31 0.38 13.61 -6.93
C LEU A 31 0.60 14.52 -5.70
N VAL A 32 1.82 14.79 -5.28
CA VAL A 32 2.10 15.58 -4.05
C VAL A 32 2.58 17.03 -4.30
N SER A 33 2.39 17.61 -5.45
CA SER A 33 2.83 19.00 -5.65
C SER A 33 1.90 19.79 -6.56
N PHE A 34 0.75 20.22 -6.07
CA PHE A 34 0.13 21.48 -6.55
C PHE A 34 -1.05 21.82 -5.63
N ASN A 35 -0.83 22.71 -4.65
CA ASN A 35 -1.91 23.46 -4.02
C ASN A 35 -2.23 24.66 -4.91
N ALA A 36 -3.27 24.55 -5.70
CA ALA A 36 -3.95 25.72 -6.26
C ALA A 36 -5.39 25.68 -5.75
N LEU A 37 -5.78 26.69 -5.02
CA LEU A 37 -7.18 27.04 -4.78
C LEU A 37 -7.81 27.35 -6.15
N ALA A 38 -8.38 26.33 -6.79
CA ALA A 38 -9.16 26.48 -7.99
C ALA A 38 -10.63 26.48 -7.58
N GLN A 39 -11.25 27.62 -7.69
CA GLN A 39 -12.70 27.80 -7.68
C GLN A 39 -13.25 27.06 -8.92
N GLU A 40 -14.10 26.06 -8.72
CA GLU A 40 -14.69 25.25 -9.81
C GLU A 40 -15.51 26.14 -10.74
N THR A 41 -15.04 26.32 -11.96
CA THR A 41 -15.89 26.57 -13.11
C THR A 41 -15.88 25.31 -13.96
N SER A 42 -16.82 24.40 -13.68
CA SER A 42 -17.01 23.20 -14.50
C SER A 42 -17.45 23.64 -15.90
N ARG A 43 -16.66 23.27 -16.92
CA ARG A 43 -16.96 23.61 -18.30
C ARG A 43 -17.30 22.34 -19.05
N THR A 44 -18.46 22.35 -19.63
CA THR A 44 -18.99 21.22 -20.35
C THR A 44 -18.22 21.00 -21.63
N LEU A 45 -17.45 19.91 -21.69
CA LEU A 45 -16.78 19.42 -22.89
C LEU A 45 -17.76 18.68 -23.78
N LEU A 46 -18.63 17.85 -23.18
CA LEU A 46 -19.62 17.08 -23.92
C LEU A 46 -20.85 16.80 -23.04
N THR A 47 -21.97 16.53 -23.68
CA THR A 47 -23.21 16.09 -23.02
C THR A 47 -23.60 14.72 -23.55
N ILE A 48 -23.93 13.78 -22.69
CA ILE A 48 -24.37 12.42 -23.05
C ILE A 48 -25.67 12.10 -22.34
N GLY A 49 -26.75 11.90 -23.13
CA GLY A 49 -28.06 11.62 -22.58
C GLY A 49 -28.53 12.65 -21.58
N GLY A 50 -28.20 13.93 -21.80
CA GLY A 50 -28.57 15.08 -20.94
C GLY A 50 -27.67 15.27 -19.72
N GLU A 51 -26.62 14.48 -19.54
CA GLU A 51 -25.62 14.63 -18.46
C GLU A 51 -24.38 15.34 -18.99
N GLU A 52 -23.96 16.41 -18.29
CA GLU A 52 -22.80 17.19 -18.64
C GLU A 52 -21.51 16.53 -18.13
N VAL A 53 -20.48 16.51 -18.99
CA VAL A 53 -19.14 16.05 -18.67
C VAL A 53 -18.18 17.21 -18.79
N SER A 54 -17.48 17.53 -17.71
CA SER A 54 -16.59 18.68 -17.67
C SER A 54 -15.23 18.40 -18.35
N VAL A 55 -14.52 19.47 -18.71
CA VAL A 55 -13.13 19.39 -19.18
C VAL A 55 -12.25 18.71 -18.13
N ASP A 56 -12.45 18.98 -16.84
CA ASP A 56 -11.64 18.42 -15.76
C ASP A 56 -11.85 16.90 -15.64
N ASP A 57 -13.11 16.42 -15.81
CA ASP A 57 -13.41 15.00 -15.85
C ASP A 57 -12.67 14.30 -17.00
N PHE A 58 -12.64 14.92 -18.17
CA PHE A 58 -11.92 14.40 -19.34
C PHE A 58 -10.41 14.42 -19.14
N LEU A 59 -9.85 15.58 -18.76
CA LEU A 59 -8.41 15.75 -18.59
C LEU A 59 -7.83 14.89 -17.49
N SER A 60 -8.58 14.63 -16.43
CA SER A 60 -8.12 13.75 -15.34
C SER A 60 -7.82 12.33 -15.84
N ILE A 61 -8.62 11.83 -16.80
CA ILE A 61 -8.46 10.50 -17.39
C ILE A 61 -7.45 10.56 -18.55
N TYR A 62 -7.53 11.57 -19.40
CA TYR A 62 -6.64 11.75 -20.55
C TYR A 62 -5.18 11.83 -20.15
N ASN A 63 -4.83 12.73 -19.20
CA ASN A 63 -3.46 12.94 -18.77
C ASN A 63 -2.84 11.70 -18.11
N LYS A 64 -3.62 10.93 -17.38
CA LYS A 64 -3.16 9.67 -16.81
C LYS A 64 -2.85 8.62 -17.88
N ASN A 65 -3.75 8.48 -18.85
CA ASN A 65 -3.60 7.46 -19.90
C ASN A 65 -2.54 7.86 -20.92
N ARG A 66 -2.38 9.14 -21.20
CA ARG A 66 -1.32 9.67 -22.05
C ARG A 66 0.07 9.31 -21.48
N ALA A 67 0.30 9.55 -20.21
CA ALA A 67 1.57 9.22 -19.57
C ALA A 67 1.97 7.74 -19.65
N VAL A 68 0.96 6.83 -19.73
CA VAL A 68 1.17 5.38 -19.86
C VAL A 68 1.17 4.95 -21.32
N GLY A 69 0.35 5.57 -22.16
CA GLY A 69 0.07 5.14 -23.55
C GLY A 69 1.10 5.65 -24.56
N GLU A 70 1.73 6.82 -24.35
CA GLU A 70 2.73 7.38 -25.29
C GLU A 70 3.93 6.44 -25.56
N ALA A 71 4.21 5.52 -24.67
CA ALA A 71 5.26 4.53 -24.83
C ALA A 71 4.84 3.29 -25.64
N ILE A 72 3.52 3.06 -25.86
CA ILE A 72 2.99 1.81 -26.43
C ILE A 72 2.20 2.08 -27.72
N ASP A 73 1.29 3.04 -27.72
CA ASP A 73 0.40 3.37 -28.86
C ASP A 73 -0.10 4.82 -28.73
N PRO A 74 0.63 5.80 -29.28
CA PRO A 74 0.26 7.21 -29.17
C PRO A 74 -1.02 7.49 -29.99
N LYS A 75 -2.11 7.84 -29.31
CA LYS A 75 -3.37 8.23 -29.94
C LYS A 75 -3.49 9.74 -30.02
N THR A 76 -4.09 10.22 -31.08
CA THR A 76 -4.45 11.64 -31.20
C THR A 76 -5.52 12.01 -30.18
N LEU A 77 -5.65 13.29 -29.87
CA LEU A 77 -6.69 13.75 -28.94
C LEU A 77 -8.10 13.41 -29.44
N ASP A 78 -8.33 13.51 -30.74
CA ASP A 78 -9.64 13.20 -31.36
C ASP A 78 -9.98 11.71 -31.21
N GLU A 79 -9.04 10.81 -31.49
CA GLU A 79 -9.23 9.38 -31.25
C GLU A 79 -9.49 9.07 -29.76
N TYR A 80 -8.85 9.84 -28.88
CA TYR A 80 -9.06 9.66 -27.46
C TYR A 80 -10.43 10.18 -26.99
N VAL A 81 -10.93 11.27 -27.58
CA VAL A 81 -12.31 11.77 -27.35
C VAL A 81 -13.34 10.74 -27.76
N ASP A 82 -13.16 10.08 -28.91
CA ASP A 82 -14.07 9.01 -29.35
C ASP A 82 -14.09 7.83 -28.37
N LEU A 83 -12.91 7.41 -27.89
CA LEU A 83 -12.82 6.38 -26.86
C LEU A 83 -13.49 6.79 -25.54
N PHE A 84 -13.32 8.04 -25.16
CA PHE A 84 -13.92 8.60 -23.96
C PHE A 84 -15.45 8.68 -24.07
N ILE A 85 -15.97 9.07 -25.23
CA ILE A 85 -17.43 9.04 -25.53
C ILE A 85 -17.96 7.61 -25.39
N ASN A 86 -17.29 6.64 -26.02
CA ASN A 86 -17.69 5.23 -25.94
C ASN A 86 -17.66 4.71 -24.50
N PHE A 87 -16.67 5.09 -23.71
CA PHE A 87 -16.58 4.80 -22.29
C PHE A 87 -17.78 5.37 -21.53
N LYS A 88 -18.08 6.66 -21.71
CA LYS A 88 -19.18 7.33 -21.02
C LYS A 88 -20.57 6.81 -21.42
N LEU A 89 -20.77 6.45 -22.68
CA LEU A 89 -21.99 5.79 -23.14
C LEU A 89 -22.26 4.47 -22.39
N LYS A 90 -21.21 3.65 -22.19
CA LYS A 90 -21.32 2.39 -21.44
C LYS A 90 -21.62 2.63 -19.97
N VAL A 91 -20.99 3.64 -19.35
CA VAL A 91 -21.28 4.03 -17.95
C VAL A 91 -22.74 4.49 -17.82
N LYS A 92 -23.21 5.33 -18.75
CA LYS A 92 -24.61 5.81 -18.77
C LYS A 92 -25.62 4.67 -18.88
N GLU A 93 -25.29 3.66 -19.69
CA GLU A 93 -26.13 2.46 -19.79
C GLU A 93 -26.16 1.66 -18.51
N ALA A 94 -25.00 1.50 -17.82
CA ALA A 94 -24.92 0.82 -16.55
C ALA A 94 -25.77 1.52 -15.46
N GLU A 95 -25.74 2.85 -15.44
CA GLU A 95 -26.60 3.66 -14.55
C GLU A 95 -28.08 3.50 -14.87
N ALA A 96 -28.45 3.55 -16.16
CA ALA A 96 -29.84 3.35 -16.62
C ALA A 96 -30.36 1.96 -16.23
N LEU A 97 -29.49 0.96 -16.14
CA LEU A 97 -29.82 -0.39 -15.66
C LEU A 97 -29.82 -0.49 -14.13
N GLY A 98 -29.51 0.59 -13.39
CA GLY A 98 -29.49 0.62 -11.93
C GLY A 98 -28.34 -0.15 -11.30
N MET A 99 -27.26 -0.43 -12.04
CA MET A 99 -26.13 -1.22 -11.57
C MET A 99 -25.37 -0.53 -10.43
N ASP A 100 -25.42 0.79 -10.37
CA ASP A 100 -24.82 1.62 -9.29
C ASP A 100 -25.58 1.55 -7.96
N THR A 101 -26.79 1.01 -7.96
CA THR A 101 -27.64 0.83 -6.77
C THR A 101 -27.53 -0.56 -6.15
N VAL A 102 -26.83 -1.48 -6.81
CA VAL A 102 -26.68 -2.87 -6.34
C VAL A 102 -25.81 -2.94 -5.08
N PRO A 103 -26.21 -3.70 -4.03
CA PRO A 103 -25.46 -3.78 -2.78
C PRO A 103 -23.98 -4.20 -2.90
N SER A 104 -23.66 -5.08 -3.86
CA SER A 104 -22.29 -5.50 -4.15
C SER A 104 -21.43 -4.34 -4.65
N PHE A 105 -21.93 -3.58 -5.61
CA PHE A 105 -21.29 -2.39 -6.15
C PHE A 105 -21.05 -1.33 -5.06
N ILE A 106 -22.10 -1.00 -4.28
CA ILE A 106 -21.97 -0.01 -3.19
C ILE A 106 -20.90 -0.43 -2.19
N LYS A 107 -20.86 -1.71 -1.80
CA LYS A 107 -19.88 -2.25 -0.87
C LYS A 107 -18.45 -2.19 -1.44
N GLU A 108 -18.28 -2.50 -2.71
CA GLU A 108 -16.99 -2.47 -3.38
C GLU A 108 -16.47 -1.03 -3.48
N LEU A 109 -17.28 -0.11 -3.98
CA LEU A 109 -16.94 1.31 -4.08
C LEU A 109 -16.60 1.92 -2.72
N GLN A 110 -17.36 1.58 -1.66
CA GLN A 110 -17.03 1.98 -0.30
C GLN A 110 -15.70 1.42 0.19
N GLY A 111 -15.35 0.21 -0.23
CA GLY A 111 -14.05 -0.41 0.06
C GLY A 111 -12.90 0.39 -0.55
N TYR A 112 -12.99 0.75 -1.82
CA TYR A 112 -12.02 1.61 -2.50
C TYR A 112 -11.97 3.00 -1.88
N ARG A 113 -13.12 3.63 -1.65
CA ARG A 113 -13.20 4.95 -1.02
C ARG A 113 -12.46 4.99 0.31
N LYS A 114 -12.61 3.97 1.16
CA LYS A 114 -11.91 3.89 2.43
C LYS A 114 -10.39 3.85 2.28
N GLN A 115 -9.89 3.13 1.26
CA GLN A 115 -8.45 3.06 0.99
C GLN A 115 -7.94 4.40 0.45
N LEU A 116 -8.64 4.98 -0.50
CA LEU A 116 -8.27 6.24 -1.16
C LEU A 116 -8.37 7.46 -0.22
N ALA A 117 -9.27 7.44 0.76
CA ALA A 117 -9.40 8.49 1.77
C ALA A 117 -8.21 8.55 2.75
N THR A 118 -7.51 7.42 2.98
CA THR A 118 -6.46 7.33 3.98
C THR A 118 -5.38 8.43 3.87
N PRO A 119 -4.84 8.77 2.68
CA PRO A 119 -3.83 9.81 2.54
C PRO A 119 -4.32 11.23 2.85
N TYR A 120 -5.64 11.46 2.81
CA TYR A 120 -6.25 12.76 3.13
C TYR A 120 -6.56 12.90 4.63
N LEU A 121 -6.65 11.79 5.34
CA LEU A 121 -6.97 11.73 6.77
C LEU A 121 -5.71 11.64 7.65
N VAL A 122 -4.58 12.14 7.16
CA VAL A 122 -3.31 12.21 7.89
C VAL A 122 -2.64 13.56 7.66
N ASP A 123 -1.98 14.08 8.70
CA ASP A 123 -1.12 15.26 8.54
C ASP A 123 0.20 14.85 7.88
N LYS A 124 0.30 15.06 6.56
CA LYS A 124 1.49 14.71 5.77
C LYS A 124 2.72 15.49 6.24
N GLN A 125 2.57 16.78 6.52
CA GLN A 125 3.67 17.66 6.92
C GLN A 125 4.22 17.25 8.30
N ALA A 126 3.34 17.05 9.28
CA ALA A 126 3.74 16.55 10.59
C ALA A 126 4.37 15.15 10.49
N GLY A 127 3.83 14.28 9.60
CA GLY A 127 4.40 12.97 9.35
C GLY A 127 5.81 13.02 8.77
N GLU A 128 6.06 13.90 7.83
CA GLU A 128 7.37 14.07 7.20
C GLU A 128 8.42 14.63 8.19
N GLN A 129 8.02 15.60 9.01
CA GLN A 129 8.87 16.12 10.08
C GLN A 129 9.25 15.04 11.09
N LEU A 130 8.32 14.17 11.49
CA LEU A 130 8.61 13.06 12.39
C LEU A 130 9.55 12.01 11.78
N VAL A 131 9.50 11.80 10.46
CA VAL A 131 10.44 10.91 9.75
C VAL A 131 11.84 11.52 9.73
N ILE A 132 11.97 12.82 9.42
CA ILE A 132 13.24 13.55 9.44
C ILE A 132 13.83 13.56 10.86
N GLU A 133 13.00 13.85 11.86
CA GLU A 133 13.40 13.83 13.27
C GLU A 133 13.93 12.46 13.69
N ALA A 134 13.17 11.39 13.35
CA ALA A 134 13.57 10.02 13.66
C ALA A 134 14.91 9.65 13.02
N TYR A 135 15.13 10.01 11.75
CA TYR A 135 16.40 9.80 11.07
C TYR A 135 17.55 10.55 11.76
N ASN A 136 17.33 11.82 12.12
CA ASN A 136 18.37 12.60 12.81
C ASN A 136 18.70 12.03 14.19
N ARG A 137 17.70 11.49 14.90
CA ARG A 137 17.91 10.80 16.18
C ARG A 137 18.60 9.43 16.01
N LEU A 138 18.37 8.72 14.90
CA LEU A 138 19.06 7.47 14.60
C LEU A 138 20.57 7.63 14.41
N LYS A 139 21.05 8.84 14.11
CA LYS A 139 22.49 9.17 14.04
C LYS A 139 23.16 9.18 15.40
N GLN A 140 22.38 9.17 16.49
CA GLN A 140 22.88 9.33 17.86
C GLN A 140 22.22 8.31 18.78
N GLU A 141 22.96 7.85 19.76
CA GLU A 141 22.49 7.02 20.88
C GLU A 141 22.56 7.82 22.19
N VAL A 142 21.57 7.63 23.03
CA VAL A 142 21.45 8.30 24.33
C VAL A 142 21.54 7.27 25.44
N LYS A 143 22.44 7.48 26.44
CA LYS A 143 22.46 6.71 27.67
C LYS A 143 21.73 7.48 28.76
N ALA A 144 20.69 6.89 29.35
CA ALA A 144 19.88 7.54 30.36
C ALA A 144 19.47 6.59 31.49
N GLY A 145 19.30 7.18 32.65
CA GLY A 145 18.58 6.56 33.75
C GLY A 145 17.16 7.12 33.85
N HIS A 146 16.22 6.38 34.45
CA HIS A 146 14.87 6.88 34.68
C HIS A 146 14.27 6.49 36.04
N ILE A 147 13.33 7.29 36.49
CA ILE A 147 12.45 7.00 37.63
C ILE A 147 11.02 7.05 37.14
N LEU A 148 10.24 5.99 37.40
CA LEU A 148 8.84 5.87 37.06
C LEU A 148 7.97 5.92 38.31
N ILE A 149 6.93 6.76 38.30
CA ILE A 149 5.77 6.65 39.19
C ILE A 149 4.59 6.25 38.35
N THR A 150 4.13 5.00 38.56
CA THR A 150 3.04 4.43 37.76
C THR A 150 1.71 5.12 38.04
N VAL A 151 0.98 5.38 36.97
CA VAL A 151 -0.41 5.85 37.04
C VAL A 151 -1.15 5.37 35.80
N ASN A 152 -2.27 4.71 36.02
CA ASN A 152 -3.08 4.19 34.92
C ASN A 152 -3.62 5.36 34.07
N ALA A 153 -3.83 5.13 32.78
CA ALA A 153 -4.45 6.11 31.87
C ALA A 153 -5.86 6.52 32.34
N GLU A 154 -6.56 5.60 33.01
CA GLU A 154 -7.93 5.77 33.53
C GLU A 154 -7.96 6.19 35.00
N ALA A 155 -6.81 6.53 35.60
CA ALA A 155 -6.75 6.93 37.01
C ALA A 155 -7.52 8.20 37.27
N SER A 156 -7.98 8.35 38.51
CA SER A 156 -8.70 9.56 38.92
C SER A 156 -7.79 10.80 38.81
N PRO A 157 -8.34 12.01 38.60
CA PRO A 157 -7.57 13.24 38.67
C PRO A 157 -6.80 13.39 39.99
N ALA A 158 -7.36 12.93 41.12
CA ALA A 158 -6.69 12.92 42.42
C ALA A 158 -5.48 12.00 42.44
N ASP A 159 -5.61 10.75 41.94
CA ASP A 159 -4.51 9.79 41.87
C ASP A 159 -3.43 10.25 40.90
N THR A 160 -3.83 10.81 39.75
CA THR A 160 -2.94 11.43 38.77
C THR A 160 -2.14 12.57 39.39
N LEU A 161 -2.81 13.48 40.12
CA LEU A 161 -2.17 14.59 40.84
C LEU A 161 -1.23 14.08 41.95
N LYS A 162 -1.62 13.03 42.66
CA LYS A 162 -0.78 12.41 43.69
C LYS A 162 0.52 11.85 43.09
N ALA A 163 0.41 11.13 41.96
CA ALA A 163 1.57 10.60 41.24
C ALA A 163 2.46 11.72 40.69
N TYR A 164 1.86 12.75 40.11
CA TYR A 164 2.57 13.94 39.63
C TYR A 164 3.33 14.66 40.75
N ASN A 165 2.69 14.92 41.89
CA ASN A 165 3.31 15.58 43.03
C ASN A 165 4.45 14.73 43.60
N LYS A 166 4.31 13.39 43.59
CA LYS A 166 5.39 12.50 44.03
C LYS A 166 6.60 12.63 43.13
N ILE A 167 6.45 12.50 41.81
CA ILE A 167 7.57 12.60 40.87
C ILE A 167 8.19 14.01 40.88
N LEU A 168 7.37 15.06 41.03
CA LEU A 168 7.81 16.44 41.14
C LEU A 168 8.70 16.65 42.38
N LYS A 169 8.35 16.06 43.54
CA LYS A 169 9.15 16.08 44.74
C LYS A 169 10.51 15.42 44.51
N LEU A 170 10.50 14.19 43.95
CA LEU A 170 11.72 13.45 43.63
C LEU A 170 12.65 14.25 42.71
N ARG A 171 12.07 14.83 41.64
CA ARG A 171 12.81 15.66 40.69
C ARG A 171 13.51 16.85 41.41
N LYS A 172 12.78 17.57 42.27
CA LYS A 172 13.32 18.70 42.99
C LYS A 172 14.48 18.28 43.88
N GLU A 173 14.37 17.17 44.60
CA GLU A 173 15.42 16.66 45.49
C GLU A 173 16.65 16.25 44.69
N ILE A 174 16.50 15.63 43.53
CA ILE A 174 17.62 15.23 42.67
C ILE A 174 18.32 16.47 42.07
N ILE A 175 17.57 17.48 41.59
CA ILE A 175 18.15 18.72 41.09
C ILE A 175 18.94 19.44 42.20
N ASN A 176 18.52 19.30 43.47
CA ASN A 176 19.22 19.86 44.63
C ASN A 176 20.38 19.00 45.11
N GLY A 177 20.79 17.96 44.37
CA GLY A 177 22.01 17.19 44.62
C GLY A 177 21.80 15.78 45.18
N ALA A 178 20.56 15.28 45.29
CA ALA A 178 20.35 13.89 45.68
C ALA A 178 20.80 12.94 44.56
N ASP A 179 21.35 11.78 44.94
CA ASP A 179 21.84 10.79 43.99
C ASP A 179 20.69 10.12 43.20
N PHE A 180 20.73 10.25 41.89
CA PHE A 180 19.68 9.76 40.98
C PHE A 180 19.53 8.24 41.07
N ASN A 181 20.64 7.49 41.12
CA ASN A 181 20.63 6.02 41.11
C ASN A 181 20.06 5.46 42.40
N ALA A 182 20.42 6.09 43.55
CA ALA A 182 19.88 5.74 44.87
C ALA A 182 18.36 5.99 44.90
N TYR A 183 17.92 7.14 44.35
CA TYR A 183 16.48 7.47 44.26
C TYR A 183 15.74 6.54 43.31
N ALA A 184 16.36 6.14 42.20
CA ALA A 184 15.77 5.16 41.29
C ALA A 184 15.54 3.81 41.97
N LYS A 185 16.55 3.29 42.69
CA LYS A 185 16.38 2.05 43.47
C LYS A 185 15.30 2.12 44.51
N GLN A 186 15.21 3.27 45.22
CA GLN A 186 14.30 3.42 46.35
C GLN A 186 12.86 3.75 45.95
N TYR A 187 12.65 4.57 44.93
CA TYR A 187 11.34 5.18 44.65
C TYR A 187 10.76 4.83 43.31
N SER A 188 11.56 4.37 42.36
CA SER A 188 11.03 3.97 41.05
C SER A 188 10.11 2.77 41.19
N GLN A 189 9.03 2.80 40.44
CA GLN A 189 8.06 1.70 40.30
C GLN A 189 8.29 0.89 39.02
N ASP A 190 9.39 1.14 38.31
CA ASP A 190 9.88 0.24 37.28
C ASP A 190 10.51 -1.00 37.97
N PRO A 191 10.03 -2.23 37.61
CA PRO A 191 10.52 -3.45 38.25
C PRO A 191 12.06 -3.62 38.15
N SER A 192 12.65 -3.19 37.02
CA SER A 192 14.10 -3.32 36.78
C SER A 192 14.95 -2.38 37.61
N ALA A 193 14.38 -1.29 38.16
CA ALA A 193 15.13 -0.25 38.86
C ALA A 193 15.80 -0.76 40.13
N LYS A 194 15.32 -1.84 40.74
CA LYS A 194 15.95 -2.47 41.91
C LYS A 194 17.31 -3.04 41.56
N ASP A 195 17.46 -3.59 40.38
CA ASP A 195 18.68 -4.27 39.93
C ASP A 195 19.63 -3.29 39.21
N ASN A 196 19.10 -2.52 38.26
CA ASN A 196 19.88 -1.64 37.40
C ASN A 196 19.97 -0.18 37.88
N ALA A 197 19.38 0.15 39.04
CA ALA A 197 19.34 1.54 39.55
C ALA A 197 18.74 2.55 38.59
N GLY A 198 17.77 2.08 37.79
CA GLY A 198 17.09 2.85 36.77
C GLY A 198 17.91 3.07 35.49
N ASP A 199 19.11 2.49 35.35
CA ASP A 199 19.94 2.61 34.13
C ASP A 199 19.31 1.82 32.97
N LEU A 200 19.11 2.52 31.86
CA LEU A 200 18.52 1.93 30.64
C LEU A 200 19.57 1.56 29.58
N GLY A 201 20.86 1.86 29.86
CA GLY A 201 21.91 1.73 28.85
C GLY A 201 21.76 2.74 27.73
N TYR A 202 22.46 2.49 26.61
CA TYR A 202 22.32 3.28 25.38
C TYR A 202 21.13 2.80 24.58
N PHE A 203 20.35 3.71 24.06
CA PHE A 203 19.26 3.43 23.13
C PHE A 203 19.17 4.48 22.02
N SER A 204 18.62 4.07 20.91
CA SER A 204 18.39 4.91 19.73
C SER A 204 16.91 5.27 19.57
N ALA A 205 16.58 6.06 18.55
CA ALA A 205 15.21 6.39 18.20
C ALA A 205 14.34 5.14 18.00
N MET A 206 13.05 5.25 18.30
CA MET A 206 12.04 4.18 18.18
C MET A 206 12.25 2.97 19.11
N TYR A 207 13.17 3.05 20.04
CA TYR A 207 13.36 2.04 21.09
C TYR A 207 12.41 2.27 22.28
N MET A 208 12.20 3.53 22.65
CA MET A 208 11.31 3.96 23.72
C MET A 208 10.02 4.56 23.14
N VAL A 209 8.97 4.68 23.99
CA VAL A 209 7.76 5.43 23.59
C VAL A 209 8.11 6.88 23.33
N TYR A 210 7.52 7.48 22.29
CA TYR A 210 7.93 8.77 21.75
C TYR A 210 8.03 9.91 22.79
N PRO A 211 7.08 10.11 23.76
CA PRO A 211 7.24 11.16 24.77
C PRO A 211 8.49 11.00 25.62
N PHE A 212 8.87 9.75 25.96
CA PHE A 212 10.06 9.42 26.70
C PHE A 212 11.33 9.67 25.87
N GLU A 213 11.34 9.17 24.63
CA GLU A 213 12.42 9.41 23.68
C GLU A 213 12.65 10.91 23.46
N ASN A 214 11.54 11.66 23.25
CA ASN A 214 11.61 13.10 23.05
C ASN A 214 12.30 13.82 24.23
N ALA A 215 11.98 13.44 25.45
CA ALA A 215 12.64 13.98 26.63
C ALA A 215 14.12 13.61 26.67
N ALA A 216 14.48 12.35 26.37
CA ALA A 216 15.88 11.89 26.39
C ALA A 216 16.75 12.64 25.37
N TYR A 217 16.26 12.85 24.15
CA TYR A 217 17.02 13.57 23.12
C TYR A 217 17.12 15.08 23.39
N ASN A 218 16.11 15.69 24.01
CA ASN A 218 16.06 17.13 24.28
C ASN A 218 16.69 17.55 25.63
N THR A 219 17.00 16.61 26.51
CA THR A 219 17.71 16.89 27.78
C THR A 219 19.22 16.87 27.57
N ALA A 220 19.94 17.83 28.13
CA ALA A 220 21.39 17.87 28.03
C ALA A 220 22.07 16.77 28.86
N VAL A 221 23.30 16.40 28.47
CA VAL A 221 24.08 15.42 29.24
C VAL A 221 24.36 15.96 30.65
N GLY A 222 24.15 15.12 31.65
CA GLY A 222 24.27 15.46 33.07
C GLY A 222 22.97 15.99 33.70
N GLU A 223 22.00 16.43 32.89
CA GLU A 223 20.78 17.06 33.38
C GLU A 223 19.62 16.06 33.60
N VAL A 224 18.63 16.50 34.39
CA VAL A 224 17.39 15.79 34.66
C VAL A 224 16.26 16.43 33.86
N SER A 225 15.56 15.63 33.10
CA SER A 225 14.44 16.07 32.23
C SER A 225 13.31 16.76 33.02
N GLU A 226 12.46 17.46 32.30
CA GLU A 226 11.12 17.76 32.80
C GLU A 226 10.31 16.47 33.05
N ILE A 227 9.19 16.61 33.77
CA ILE A 227 8.29 15.45 34.04
C ILE A 227 7.61 15.02 32.74
N VAL A 228 7.78 13.76 32.41
CA VAL A 228 7.25 13.16 31.16
C VAL A 228 6.07 12.27 31.48
N ARG A 229 4.93 12.49 30.82
CA ARG A 229 3.77 11.62 30.89
C ARG A 229 3.80 10.60 29.76
N THR A 230 3.71 9.31 30.10
CA THR A 230 3.51 8.21 29.17
C THR A 230 2.31 7.36 29.57
N ARG A 231 1.96 6.36 28.78
CA ARG A 231 0.91 5.38 29.13
C ARG A 231 1.19 4.62 30.43
N PHE A 232 2.46 4.56 30.87
CA PHE A 232 2.87 3.83 32.06
C PHE A 232 2.76 4.67 33.34
N GLY A 233 2.89 5.99 33.21
CA GLY A 233 2.92 6.88 34.36
C GLY A 233 3.71 8.17 34.09
N TYR A 234 4.21 8.75 35.16
CA TYR A 234 5.10 9.90 35.10
C TYR A 234 6.56 9.46 35.26
N HIS A 235 7.40 9.99 34.39
CA HIS A 235 8.83 9.73 34.38
C HIS A 235 9.64 11.01 34.56
N ILE A 236 10.83 10.86 35.16
CA ILE A 236 11.96 11.79 35.02
C ILE A 236 13.15 10.97 34.53
N LEU A 237 13.96 11.58 33.68
CA LEU A 237 15.16 10.96 33.12
C LEU A 237 16.37 11.77 33.50
N GLN A 238 17.51 11.10 33.73
CA GLN A 238 18.83 11.73 33.76
C GLN A 238 19.61 11.22 32.55
N VAL A 239 19.99 12.13 31.65
CA VAL A 239 20.83 11.81 30.51
C VAL A 239 22.27 11.73 30.97
N LYS A 240 22.88 10.54 30.86
CA LYS A 240 24.25 10.28 31.32
C LYS A 240 25.28 10.54 30.23
N ASP A 241 24.93 10.20 28.98
CA ASP A 241 25.83 10.36 27.84
C ASP A 241 25.06 10.39 26.52
N LYS A 242 25.68 10.96 25.48
CA LYS A 242 25.23 10.91 24.09
C LYS A 242 26.40 10.62 23.17
N ARG A 243 26.27 9.66 22.29
CA ARG A 243 27.31 9.28 21.32
C ARG A 243 26.77 9.12 19.91
N ALA A 244 27.65 9.13 18.92
CA ALA A 244 27.28 8.74 17.56
C ALA A 244 26.78 7.30 17.54
N SER A 245 25.80 7.02 16.68
CA SER A 245 25.29 5.66 16.50
C SER A 245 26.37 4.73 15.98
N ARG A 246 26.49 3.57 16.60
CA ARG A 246 27.43 2.53 16.17
C ARG A 246 26.91 1.70 14.99
N GLY A 247 25.64 1.89 14.60
CA GLY A 247 24.95 1.09 13.58
C GLY A 247 24.55 -0.29 14.08
N GLU A 248 24.64 -1.28 13.21
CA GLU A 248 24.31 -2.67 13.51
C GLU A 248 25.46 -3.59 13.08
N VAL A 249 25.66 -4.67 13.84
CA VAL A 249 26.62 -5.72 13.53
C VAL A 249 25.91 -7.07 13.38
N LYS A 250 26.44 -7.89 12.50
CA LYS A 250 26.11 -9.31 12.37
C LYS A 250 27.31 -10.11 12.83
N THR A 251 27.13 -10.97 13.80
CA THR A 251 28.23 -11.74 14.39
C THR A 251 27.89 -13.21 14.44
N ALA A 252 28.91 -14.04 14.62
CA ALA A 252 28.78 -15.38 15.16
C ALA A 252 29.47 -15.46 16.51
N HIS A 253 29.02 -16.35 17.38
CA HIS A 253 29.67 -16.56 18.65
C HIS A 253 29.79 -18.02 19.04
N ILE A 254 30.82 -18.29 19.86
CA ILE A 254 30.97 -19.56 20.59
C ILE A 254 30.84 -19.21 22.06
N MET A 255 29.94 -19.86 22.78
CA MET A 255 29.70 -19.62 24.19
C MET A 255 30.06 -20.84 25.02
N VAL A 256 30.82 -20.63 26.09
CA VAL A 256 30.98 -21.58 27.19
C VAL A 256 30.25 -21.00 28.40
N LYS A 257 29.11 -21.60 28.70
CA LYS A 257 28.17 -21.05 29.67
C LYS A 257 28.61 -21.39 31.11
N PHE A 258 28.36 -20.47 32.04
CA PHE A 258 28.48 -20.78 33.45
C PHE A 258 27.39 -21.76 33.94
N PRO A 259 27.68 -22.63 34.93
CA PRO A 259 26.68 -23.57 35.49
C PRO A 259 25.42 -22.86 36.00
N LYS A 260 25.57 -21.65 36.56
CA LYS A 260 24.47 -20.82 37.05
C LYS A 260 24.50 -19.47 36.33
N PRO A 261 23.88 -19.34 35.15
CA PRO A 261 23.82 -18.07 34.43
C PRO A 261 23.21 -16.98 35.29
N SER A 262 23.91 -15.84 35.40
CA SER A 262 23.52 -14.70 36.28
C SER A 262 23.40 -15.04 37.77
N GLY A 263 23.95 -16.18 38.23
CA GLY A 263 23.97 -16.61 39.59
C GLY A 263 25.36 -16.54 40.22
N GLU A 264 25.46 -16.95 41.51
CA GLU A 264 26.72 -17.09 42.20
C GLU A 264 27.46 -18.36 41.75
N ASN A 265 28.42 -18.21 40.85
CA ASN A 265 29.32 -19.30 40.45
C ASN A 265 30.55 -19.28 41.34
N THR A 266 31.08 -20.46 41.66
CA THR A 266 32.35 -20.56 42.37
C THR A 266 33.50 -20.14 41.45
N LYS A 267 34.64 -19.80 42.05
CA LYS A 267 35.84 -19.45 41.29
C LYS A 267 36.26 -20.61 40.38
N GLU A 268 36.21 -21.83 40.90
CA GLU A 268 36.54 -23.04 40.16
C GLU A 268 35.63 -23.25 38.95
N GLU A 269 34.34 -22.98 39.07
CA GLU A 269 33.36 -23.06 37.93
C GLU A 269 33.69 -22.04 36.85
N ILE A 270 34.08 -20.81 37.25
CA ILE A 270 34.48 -19.74 36.31
C ILE A 270 35.78 -20.08 35.62
N ASP A 271 36.80 -20.54 36.38
CA ASP A 271 38.12 -20.90 35.89
C ASP A 271 38.05 -22.08 34.90
N LEU A 272 37.23 -23.09 35.17
CA LEU A 272 36.98 -24.22 34.24
C LEU A 272 36.34 -23.78 32.90
N ALA A 273 35.37 -22.89 32.99
CA ALA A 273 34.77 -22.34 31.77
C ALA A 273 35.77 -21.49 30.99
N GLN A 274 36.64 -20.74 31.69
CA GLN A 274 37.70 -19.95 31.08
C GLN A 274 38.77 -20.83 30.41
N LEU A 275 39.18 -21.92 31.05
CA LEU A 275 40.10 -22.89 30.43
C LEU A 275 39.52 -23.46 29.14
N LYS A 276 38.26 -23.90 29.17
CA LYS A 276 37.58 -24.46 28.00
C LYS A 276 37.50 -23.45 26.84
N ILE A 277 37.11 -22.20 27.09
CA ILE A 277 37.01 -21.20 26.04
C ILE A 277 38.38 -20.82 25.47
N ASN A 278 39.43 -20.79 26.31
CA ASN A 278 40.81 -20.53 25.90
C ASN A 278 41.37 -21.66 25.01
N GLU A 279 41.05 -22.92 25.30
CA GLU A 279 41.40 -24.05 24.42
C GLU A 279 40.72 -23.90 23.03
N ILE A 280 39.45 -23.51 23.00
CA ILE A 280 38.73 -23.26 21.76
C ILE A 280 39.39 -22.10 21.00
N TYR A 281 39.71 -21.01 21.71
CA TYR A 281 40.37 -19.85 21.12
C TYR A 281 41.74 -20.22 20.53
N THR A 282 42.55 -21.01 21.24
CA THR A 282 43.86 -21.50 20.78
C THR A 282 43.72 -22.29 19.46
N LYS A 283 42.72 -23.16 19.36
CA LYS A 283 42.45 -23.93 18.10
C LYS A 283 42.08 -23.00 16.96
N LEU A 284 41.25 -21.97 17.21
CA LEU A 284 40.87 -21.00 16.19
C LEU A 284 42.06 -20.20 15.65
N ILE A 285 42.98 -19.81 16.50
CA ILE A 285 44.09 -18.92 16.14
C ILE A 285 45.32 -19.75 15.67
N SER A 286 45.70 -20.80 16.38
CA SER A 286 46.96 -21.54 16.10
C SER A 286 46.78 -22.67 15.08
N GLU A 287 45.61 -23.32 15.04
CA GLU A 287 45.32 -24.43 14.15
C GLU A 287 44.44 -23.97 12.97
N ASN A 288 44.04 -22.70 12.90
CA ASN A 288 43.16 -22.15 11.87
C ASN A 288 41.86 -22.93 11.67
N ALA A 289 41.31 -23.45 12.80
CA ALA A 289 40.09 -24.25 12.81
C ALA A 289 38.90 -23.46 12.27
N ASP A 290 37.97 -24.12 11.60
CA ASP A 290 36.76 -23.46 11.10
C ASP A 290 35.85 -23.01 12.28
N PHE A 291 35.48 -21.75 12.28
CA PHE A 291 34.68 -21.16 13.36
C PHE A 291 33.29 -21.78 13.47
N ALA A 292 32.65 -22.11 12.34
CA ALA A 292 31.29 -22.66 12.35
C ALA A 292 31.30 -24.13 12.85
N GLU A 293 32.31 -24.90 12.50
CA GLU A 293 32.52 -26.26 13.03
C GLU A 293 32.78 -26.23 14.54
N MET A 294 33.65 -25.31 14.99
CA MET A 294 33.95 -25.11 16.41
C MET A 294 32.73 -24.67 17.20
N ALA A 295 31.89 -23.78 16.63
CA ALA A 295 30.64 -23.37 17.23
C ALA A 295 29.65 -24.54 17.36
N ASN A 296 29.51 -25.33 16.30
CA ASN A 296 28.63 -26.50 16.30
C ASN A 296 29.05 -27.55 17.34
N GLN A 297 30.35 -27.77 17.47
CA GLN A 297 30.89 -28.79 18.37
C GLN A 297 30.94 -28.39 19.83
N TYR A 298 31.35 -27.16 20.13
CA TYR A 298 31.71 -26.73 21.47
C TYR A 298 30.82 -25.63 22.10
N SER A 299 30.00 -24.94 21.30
CA SER A 299 29.15 -23.87 21.85
C SER A 299 28.01 -24.43 22.69
N ASP A 300 27.84 -23.82 23.87
CA ASP A 300 26.71 -24.13 24.76
C ASP A 300 25.43 -23.34 24.39
N ASP A 301 25.49 -22.36 23.46
CA ASP A 301 24.31 -21.78 22.83
C ASP A 301 23.75 -22.70 21.74
N LYS A 302 22.95 -23.66 22.16
CA LYS A 302 22.39 -24.69 21.26
C LYS A 302 21.41 -24.12 20.21
N ASN A 303 20.87 -22.92 20.40
CA ASN A 303 19.97 -22.31 19.45
C ASN A 303 20.70 -21.84 18.16
N ASN A 304 21.95 -21.44 18.30
CA ASN A 304 22.75 -20.88 17.21
C ASN A 304 23.94 -21.76 16.82
N ALA A 305 24.40 -22.66 17.70
CA ALA A 305 25.55 -23.55 17.46
C ALA A 305 25.45 -24.29 16.12
N SER A 306 24.31 -24.94 15.84
CA SER A 306 24.06 -25.69 14.58
C SER A 306 24.05 -24.82 13.32
N LYS A 307 23.98 -23.49 13.47
CA LYS A 307 24.06 -22.50 12.41
C LYS A 307 25.44 -21.81 12.37
N GLY A 308 26.48 -22.46 12.89
CA GLY A 308 27.82 -21.88 12.99
C GLY A 308 27.93 -20.74 14.00
N GLY A 309 27.03 -20.68 14.98
CA GLY A 309 27.00 -19.64 16.01
C GLY A 309 26.44 -18.28 15.53
N VAL A 310 25.88 -18.19 14.32
CA VAL A 310 25.43 -16.92 13.70
C VAL A 310 24.23 -16.33 14.45
N LEU A 311 24.38 -15.05 14.82
CA LEU A 311 23.33 -14.25 15.42
C LEU A 311 22.64 -13.34 14.38
N PRO A 312 21.38 -12.98 14.61
CA PRO A 312 20.73 -11.93 13.82
C PRO A 312 21.49 -10.59 13.92
N TRP A 313 21.22 -9.66 13.00
CA TRP A 313 21.69 -8.28 13.12
C TRP A 313 21.23 -7.65 14.44
N PHE A 314 22.13 -6.97 15.13
CA PHE A 314 21.79 -6.25 16.35
C PHE A 314 22.55 -4.93 16.44
N GLY A 315 21.87 -3.93 17.02
CA GLY A 315 22.41 -2.64 17.41
C GLY A 315 22.55 -2.55 18.93
N SER A 316 22.75 -1.33 19.42
CA SER A 316 22.93 -1.05 20.83
C SER A 316 21.73 -1.50 21.69
N ASN A 317 22.03 -1.98 22.90
CA ASN A 317 21.06 -2.44 23.91
C ASN A 317 20.24 -3.69 23.49
N ARG A 318 20.80 -4.53 22.63
CA ARG A 318 20.21 -5.82 22.24
C ARG A 318 20.93 -7.02 22.85
N MET A 319 22.17 -6.84 23.21
CA MET A 319 23.00 -7.83 23.91
C MET A 319 23.46 -7.27 25.26
N VAL A 320 24.02 -8.11 26.14
CA VAL A 320 24.65 -7.63 27.33
C VAL A 320 25.83 -6.72 26.99
N GLU A 321 26.05 -5.66 27.80
CA GLU A 321 26.96 -4.57 27.46
C GLU A 321 28.38 -5.06 27.13
N SER A 322 28.92 -6.04 27.89
CA SER A 322 30.25 -6.61 27.61
C SER A 322 30.35 -7.32 26.26
N PHE A 323 29.35 -8.11 25.90
CA PHE A 323 29.29 -8.76 24.59
C PHE A 323 29.15 -7.73 23.47
N GLU A 324 28.23 -6.78 23.65
CA GLU A 324 27.94 -5.74 22.67
C GLU A 324 29.18 -4.89 22.37
N ASN A 325 29.86 -4.40 23.45
CA ASN A 325 31.06 -3.58 23.28
C ASN A 325 32.15 -4.34 22.53
N ALA A 326 32.44 -5.57 22.93
CA ALA A 326 33.42 -6.41 22.24
C ALA A 326 33.06 -6.65 20.74
N ALA A 327 31.79 -6.89 20.44
CA ALA A 327 31.34 -7.08 19.06
C ALA A 327 31.54 -5.84 18.19
N PHE A 328 31.25 -4.64 18.73
CA PHE A 328 31.41 -3.36 18.02
C PHE A 328 32.84 -2.88 17.90
N GLU A 329 33.75 -3.35 18.78
CA GLU A 329 35.18 -3.04 18.73
C GLU A 329 35.92 -3.78 17.63
N ILE A 330 35.37 -4.89 17.11
CA ILE A 330 35.95 -5.58 15.96
C ILE A 330 35.82 -4.69 14.72
N THR A 331 36.95 -4.41 14.07
CA THR A 331 37.04 -3.52 12.91
C THR A 331 37.03 -4.28 11.59
N GLU A 332 37.59 -5.50 11.54
CA GLU A 332 37.76 -6.28 10.31
C GLU A 332 36.72 -7.41 10.22
N ILE A 333 36.06 -7.52 9.07
CA ILE A 333 35.16 -8.64 8.80
C ILE A 333 35.95 -9.96 8.81
N GLY A 334 35.44 -10.94 9.54
CA GLY A 334 36.07 -12.23 9.72
C GLY A 334 36.96 -12.33 10.96
N ALA A 335 37.39 -11.21 11.56
CA ALA A 335 38.16 -11.21 12.80
C ALA A 335 37.34 -11.72 14.00
N ILE A 336 38.05 -12.25 15.01
CA ILE A 336 37.46 -12.78 16.23
C ILE A 336 38.00 -12.02 17.45
N THR A 337 37.23 -11.95 18.54
CA THR A 337 37.66 -11.42 19.81
C THR A 337 38.52 -12.43 20.56
N GLU A 338 39.33 -11.96 21.49
CA GLU A 338 39.72 -12.78 22.64
C GLU A 338 38.49 -13.21 23.44
N PRO A 339 38.57 -14.20 24.34
CA PRO A 339 37.48 -14.62 25.19
C PRO A 339 36.91 -13.45 26.03
N VAL A 340 35.60 -13.18 25.86
CA VAL A 340 34.86 -12.08 26.50
C VAL A 340 33.97 -12.66 27.60
N ALA A 341 34.11 -12.14 28.83
CA ALA A 341 33.23 -12.52 29.94
C ALA A 341 31.90 -11.79 29.91
N THR A 342 30.84 -12.52 30.16
CA THR A 342 29.47 -11.98 30.35
C THR A 342 28.86 -12.63 31.60
N PRO A 343 27.73 -12.13 32.13
CA PRO A 343 27.00 -12.82 33.20
C PRO A 343 26.57 -14.25 32.89
N TYR A 344 26.55 -14.65 31.62
CA TYR A 344 26.10 -15.96 31.16
C TYR A 344 27.24 -16.98 30.96
N GLY A 345 28.46 -16.50 30.77
CA GLY A 345 29.62 -17.31 30.43
C GLY A 345 30.68 -16.56 29.65
N TRP A 346 31.60 -17.31 29.08
CA TRP A 346 32.66 -16.80 28.22
C TRP A 346 32.25 -16.94 26.74
N HIS A 347 32.61 -15.95 25.93
CA HIS A 347 32.29 -15.91 24.51
C HIS A 347 33.51 -15.61 23.66
N ILE A 348 33.62 -16.21 22.49
CA ILE A 348 34.45 -15.76 21.37
C ILE A 348 33.49 -15.23 20.32
N ILE A 349 33.69 -14.03 19.85
CA ILE A 349 32.79 -13.36 18.90
C ILE A 349 33.52 -13.15 17.58
N LYS A 350 32.90 -13.54 16.47
CA LYS A 350 33.39 -13.30 15.11
C LYS A 350 32.52 -12.28 14.42
N LEU A 351 33.11 -11.22 13.86
CA LEU A 351 32.38 -10.26 13.03
C LEU A 351 32.11 -10.87 11.65
N ILE A 352 30.85 -10.97 11.29
CA ILE A 352 30.41 -11.40 9.96
C ILE A 352 30.22 -10.21 9.04
N ASP A 353 29.57 -9.16 9.56
CA ASP A 353 29.28 -7.97 8.78
C ASP A 353 28.96 -6.78 9.71
N LYS A 354 29.13 -5.55 9.22
CA LYS A 354 28.88 -4.31 9.95
C LYS A 354 28.29 -3.26 9.03
N LYS A 355 27.21 -2.63 9.43
CA LYS A 355 26.59 -1.56 8.68
C LYS A 355 26.28 -0.34 9.57
N GLY A 356 26.56 0.83 9.06
CA GLY A 356 26.12 2.09 9.63
C GLY A 356 24.71 2.44 9.21
N LEU A 357 24.23 3.58 9.68
CA LEU A 357 23.00 4.17 9.17
C LEU A 357 23.23 4.64 7.73
N GLY A 358 22.36 4.24 6.82
CA GLY A 358 22.35 4.68 5.42
C GLY A 358 22.01 6.16 5.26
N THR A 359 21.98 6.64 4.02
CA THR A 359 21.52 8.01 3.73
C THR A 359 20.03 8.17 4.07
N PHE A 360 19.56 9.41 4.20
CA PHE A 360 18.14 9.66 4.48
C PHE A 360 17.22 9.04 3.41
N GLU A 361 17.62 9.11 2.15
CA GLU A 361 16.81 8.57 1.05
C GLU A 361 16.76 7.03 1.08
N ASP A 362 17.84 6.36 1.47
CA ASP A 362 17.89 4.91 1.62
C ASP A 362 16.99 4.43 2.78
N GLU A 363 17.00 5.16 3.89
CA GLU A 363 16.33 4.78 5.15
C GLU A 363 14.88 5.28 5.24
N LYS A 364 14.51 6.29 4.46
CA LYS A 364 13.24 7.02 4.55
C LYS A 364 12.01 6.11 4.54
N ALA A 365 11.99 5.12 3.66
CA ALA A 365 10.84 4.22 3.52
C ALA A 365 10.65 3.33 4.76
N GLU A 366 11.74 2.80 5.31
CA GLU A 366 11.70 1.94 6.49
C GLU A 366 11.39 2.76 7.75
N ILE A 367 12.00 3.93 7.90
CA ILE A 367 11.72 4.86 9.00
C ILE A 367 10.25 5.28 8.98
N LYS A 368 9.71 5.66 7.81
CA LYS A 368 8.30 6.01 7.66
C LYS A 368 7.39 4.90 8.15
N LYS A 369 7.66 3.67 7.74
CA LYS A 369 6.89 2.48 8.15
C LYS A 369 6.95 2.25 9.67
N LYS A 370 8.10 2.51 10.32
CA LYS A 370 8.27 2.42 11.78
C LYS A 370 7.52 3.55 12.50
N VAL A 371 7.64 4.79 12.02
CA VAL A 371 6.96 5.99 12.54
C VAL A 371 5.43 5.84 12.49
N GLU A 372 4.91 5.18 11.46
CA GLU A 372 3.47 4.93 11.31
C GLU A 372 2.92 3.91 12.32
N LYS A 373 3.77 3.05 12.87
CA LYS A 373 3.39 1.98 13.80
C LYS A 373 3.66 2.30 15.26
N ASP A 374 4.45 3.30 15.54
CA ASP A 374 4.81 3.66 16.89
C ASP A 374 3.89 4.77 17.49
N SER A 375 4.20 5.24 18.70
CA SER A 375 3.43 6.28 19.37
C SER A 375 3.44 7.65 18.68
N ARG A 376 4.29 7.87 17.67
CA ARG A 376 4.29 9.07 16.81
C ARG A 376 3.04 9.15 15.94
N ALA A 377 2.41 8.01 15.65
CA ALA A 377 1.14 7.99 14.93
C ALA A 377 0.06 8.81 15.65
N GLN A 378 0.04 8.80 16.99
CA GLN A 378 -0.88 9.63 17.77
C GLN A 378 -0.57 11.12 17.64
N VAL A 379 0.70 11.50 17.55
CA VAL A 379 1.10 12.91 17.35
C VAL A 379 0.58 13.43 16.00
N ARG A 380 0.75 12.64 14.93
CA ARG A 380 0.19 12.96 13.60
C ARG A 380 -1.34 13.12 13.64
N ARG A 381 -2.00 12.18 14.32
CA ARG A 381 -3.46 12.21 14.48
C ARG A 381 -3.91 13.47 15.22
N SER A 382 -3.30 13.77 16.35
CA SER A 382 -3.62 14.96 17.14
C SER A 382 -3.31 16.26 16.37
N SER A 383 -2.23 16.31 15.59
CA SER A 383 -1.91 17.43 14.71
C SER A 383 -3.01 17.68 13.69
N LEU A 384 -3.44 16.62 12.98
CA LEU A 384 -4.57 16.71 12.04
C LEU A 384 -5.84 17.21 12.73
N VAL A 385 -6.23 16.59 13.84
CA VAL A 385 -7.44 16.94 14.57
C VAL A 385 -7.42 18.41 14.99
N ASN A 386 -6.27 18.91 15.44
CA ASN A 386 -6.16 20.32 15.84
C ASN A 386 -6.31 21.29 14.65
N LYS A 387 -5.73 20.94 13.47
CA LYS A 387 -5.93 21.71 12.23
C LYS A 387 -7.41 21.71 11.84
N LEU A 388 -8.03 20.52 11.79
CA LEU A 388 -9.43 20.38 11.40
C LEU A 388 -10.39 21.09 12.37
N LYS A 389 -10.09 21.13 13.68
CA LYS A 389 -10.87 21.90 14.65
C LYS A 389 -10.86 23.39 14.35
N ILE A 390 -9.75 23.92 13.82
CA ILE A 390 -9.65 25.30 13.40
C ILE A 390 -10.43 25.51 12.09
N ASP A 391 -10.18 24.67 11.09
CA ASP A 391 -10.82 24.74 9.78
C ASP A 391 -12.35 24.70 9.90
N TYR A 392 -12.87 23.77 10.70
CA TYR A 392 -14.31 23.56 10.90
C TYR A 392 -14.90 24.31 12.09
N LYS A 393 -14.23 25.35 12.61
CA LYS A 393 -14.74 26.25 13.66
C LYS A 393 -15.30 25.49 14.85
N TYR A 394 -14.55 24.48 15.34
CA TYR A 394 -14.96 23.66 16.48
C TYR A 394 -15.39 24.52 17.67
N SER A 395 -16.57 24.25 18.20
CA SER A 395 -17.12 24.92 19.38
C SER A 395 -17.55 23.88 20.41
N PHE A 396 -17.14 24.06 21.67
CA PHE A 396 -17.44 23.14 22.78
C PHE A 396 -18.33 23.75 23.83
N ASN A 397 -19.45 23.09 24.15
CA ASN A 397 -20.39 23.50 25.17
C ASN A 397 -20.12 22.75 26.50
N LYS A 398 -19.31 23.38 27.35
CA LYS A 398 -18.95 22.82 28.66
C LYS A 398 -20.16 22.57 29.57
N SER A 399 -21.18 23.44 29.51
CA SER A 399 -22.40 23.34 30.33
C SER A 399 -23.22 22.10 29.95
N ALA A 400 -23.41 21.85 28.64
CA ALA A 400 -24.10 20.68 28.15
C ALA A 400 -23.37 19.39 28.55
N PHE A 401 -22.03 19.36 28.44
CA PHE A 401 -21.23 18.21 28.85
C PHE A 401 -21.29 17.96 30.36
N THR A 402 -21.24 19.00 31.17
CA THR A 402 -21.37 18.87 32.64
C THR A 402 -22.75 18.31 33.02
N GLN A 403 -23.83 18.76 32.35
CA GLN A 403 -25.15 18.21 32.56
C GLN A 403 -25.21 16.71 32.23
N LEU A 404 -24.64 16.31 31.10
CA LEU A 404 -24.56 14.90 30.72
C LEU A 404 -23.86 14.05 31.79
N LYS A 405 -22.74 14.52 32.34
CA LYS A 405 -22.04 13.81 33.43
C LYS A 405 -22.93 13.56 34.64
N ASN A 406 -23.87 14.44 34.93
CA ASN A 406 -24.81 14.27 36.04
C ASN A 406 -25.91 13.25 35.71
N VAL A 407 -26.27 13.11 34.44
CA VAL A 407 -27.28 12.11 33.98
C VAL A 407 -26.68 10.72 33.92
N ILE A 408 -25.39 10.59 33.60
CA ILE A 408 -24.69 9.31 33.56
C ILE A 408 -24.31 8.90 34.98
N SER A 409 -25.14 8.03 35.61
CA SER A 409 -24.92 7.56 36.97
C SER A 409 -23.84 6.45 37.04
N LYS A 410 -23.48 6.09 38.28
CA LYS A 410 -22.59 4.94 38.55
C LYS A 410 -23.10 3.62 37.99
N ASP A 411 -24.42 3.51 37.78
CA ASP A 411 -25.06 2.33 37.19
C ASP A 411 -24.60 2.06 35.76
N PHE A 412 -23.97 3.04 35.10
CA PHE A 412 -23.36 2.90 33.78
C PHE A 412 -22.22 1.86 33.78
N LEU A 413 -21.35 1.87 34.80
CA LEU A 413 -20.25 0.90 34.92
C LEU A 413 -20.74 -0.53 35.24
N SER A 414 -21.92 -0.65 35.83
CA SER A 414 -22.57 -1.95 36.09
C SER A 414 -23.43 -2.45 34.92
N GLY A 415 -23.54 -1.67 33.84
CA GLY A 415 -24.37 -2.00 32.68
C GLY A 415 -25.87 -1.76 32.88
N ASN A 416 -26.30 -1.21 34.02
CA ASN A 416 -27.70 -0.95 34.34
C ASN A 416 -28.23 0.40 33.82
N TRP A 417 -27.34 1.30 33.37
CA TRP A 417 -27.73 2.54 32.77
C TRP A 417 -28.15 2.34 31.31
N SER A 418 -29.21 2.99 30.85
CA SER A 418 -29.73 2.85 29.49
C SER A 418 -29.94 4.19 28.84
N VAL A 419 -29.47 4.31 27.58
CA VAL A 419 -29.70 5.48 26.73
C VAL A 419 -31.19 5.75 26.53
N GLU A 420 -31.99 4.70 26.28
CA GLU A 420 -33.43 4.80 26.00
C GLU A 420 -34.20 5.44 27.15
N LYS A 421 -33.85 5.11 28.41
CA LYS A 421 -34.51 5.67 29.61
C LYS A 421 -34.23 7.18 29.78
N ASN A 422 -33.09 7.66 29.29
CA ASN A 422 -32.61 9.04 29.48
C ASN A 422 -32.69 9.89 28.20
N LYS A 423 -33.17 9.33 27.09
CA LYS A 423 -33.16 9.96 25.76
C LYS A 423 -33.82 11.36 25.73
N LYS A 424 -34.88 11.59 26.49
CA LYS A 424 -35.58 12.85 26.53
C LYS A 424 -34.77 13.98 27.16
N GLU A 425 -33.78 13.66 27.99
CA GLU A 425 -32.93 14.63 28.69
C GLU A 425 -31.63 14.91 27.91
N LEU A 426 -31.29 14.10 26.92
CA LEU A 426 -30.01 14.11 26.20
C LEU A 426 -30.10 14.92 24.87
N THR A 427 -30.65 16.11 24.91
CA THR A 427 -30.98 16.87 23.69
C THR A 427 -29.96 17.97 23.35
N LYS A 428 -29.10 18.39 24.28
CA LYS A 428 -28.21 19.54 24.09
C LYS A 428 -26.99 19.15 23.25
N THR A 429 -26.53 20.08 22.43
CA THR A 429 -25.29 19.98 21.68
C THR A 429 -24.10 20.09 22.63
N ILE A 430 -23.20 19.12 22.59
CA ILE A 430 -21.92 19.08 23.34
C ILE A 430 -20.85 19.87 22.58
N PHE A 431 -20.74 19.62 21.28
CA PHE A 431 -19.86 20.39 20.41
C PHE A 431 -20.43 20.49 18.99
N SER A 432 -19.92 21.43 18.22
CA SER A 432 -20.25 21.58 16.81
C SER A 432 -18.99 21.69 15.94
N LEU A 433 -19.14 21.29 14.69
CA LEU A 433 -18.21 21.51 13.59
C LEU A 433 -19.00 22.28 12.52
N GLU A 434 -18.67 23.53 12.29
CA GLU A 434 -19.50 24.43 11.48
C GLU A 434 -20.98 24.38 11.95
N ASP A 435 -21.90 24.07 11.06
CA ASP A 435 -23.35 24.02 11.35
C ASP A 435 -23.79 22.65 11.91
N LYS A 436 -22.93 21.63 11.93
CA LYS A 436 -23.27 20.31 12.45
C LYS A 436 -23.06 20.23 13.95
N GLY A 437 -24.15 20.08 14.70
CA GLY A 437 -24.13 19.81 16.13
C GLY A 437 -24.00 18.32 16.45
N TYR A 438 -23.25 18.03 17.52
CA TYR A 438 -23.10 16.70 18.10
C TYR A 438 -23.70 16.68 19.51
N SER A 439 -24.76 15.90 19.69
CA SER A 439 -25.60 15.96 20.86
C SER A 439 -25.10 15.08 22.02
N GLN A 440 -25.68 15.34 23.20
CA GLN A 440 -25.53 14.47 24.36
C GLN A 440 -26.00 13.02 24.06
N LEU A 441 -27.04 12.87 23.23
CA LEU A 441 -27.54 11.55 22.82
C LEU A 441 -26.51 10.79 21.96
N ASP A 442 -25.90 11.48 20.98
CA ASP A 442 -24.88 10.89 20.11
C ASP A 442 -23.69 10.38 20.93
N PHE A 443 -23.23 11.19 21.87
CA PHE A 443 -22.16 10.78 22.77
C PHE A 443 -22.56 9.63 23.71
N ALA A 444 -23.76 9.65 24.25
CA ALA A 444 -24.25 8.58 25.10
C ALA A 444 -24.32 7.23 24.35
N ILE A 445 -24.71 7.24 23.07
CA ILE A 445 -24.70 6.06 22.19
C ILE A 445 -23.26 5.58 21.98
N TYR A 446 -22.33 6.51 21.66
CA TYR A 446 -20.91 6.17 21.52
C TYR A 446 -20.34 5.56 22.81
N LEU A 447 -20.61 6.19 23.94
CA LEU A 447 -20.12 5.73 25.25
C LEU A 447 -20.62 4.31 25.57
N THR A 448 -21.89 4.01 25.31
CA THR A 448 -22.49 2.68 25.52
C THR A 448 -21.81 1.61 24.66
N LYS A 449 -21.46 1.95 23.42
CA LYS A 449 -20.73 1.03 22.50
C LYS A 449 -19.29 0.78 22.97
N SER A 450 -18.63 1.82 23.46
CA SER A 450 -17.23 1.79 23.87
C SER A 450 -17.03 1.01 25.17
N LEU A 451 -17.97 1.05 26.09
CA LEU A 451 -17.87 0.43 27.41
C LEU A 451 -18.12 -1.08 27.46
N LYS A 452 -18.71 -1.67 26.44
CA LYS A 452 -18.73 -3.15 26.32
C LYS A 452 -17.33 -3.77 26.38
N LYS A 453 -16.28 -2.96 26.31
CA LYS A 453 -14.86 -3.35 26.35
C LYS A 453 -14.17 -3.10 27.69
N ILE A 454 -14.80 -2.41 28.66
CA ILE A 454 -14.18 -2.11 29.96
C ILE A 454 -14.51 -3.23 30.95
N ASN A 455 -13.45 -3.86 31.47
CA ASN A 455 -13.59 -4.94 32.45
C ASN A 455 -14.04 -4.35 33.79
N SER A 456 -15.19 -4.74 34.31
CA SER A 456 -15.86 -4.19 35.50
C SER A 456 -15.07 -4.35 36.83
N LYS A 457 -13.88 -4.97 36.81
CA LYS A 457 -13.03 -5.21 37.99
C LYS A 457 -12.05 -4.09 38.35
N SER A 458 -11.93 -3.04 37.52
CA SER A 458 -11.04 -1.92 37.84
C SER A 458 -11.74 -0.87 38.69
N LYS A 459 -11.06 -0.33 39.73
CA LYS A 459 -11.52 0.81 40.55
C LYS A 459 -11.46 2.11 39.75
N VAL A 460 -12.18 2.18 38.62
CA VAL A 460 -12.16 3.31 37.69
C VAL A 460 -13.24 4.32 38.10
N GLN A 461 -12.89 5.62 38.13
CA GLN A 461 -13.89 6.67 38.33
C GLN A 461 -14.63 6.96 37.02
N ILE A 462 -15.96 6.91 37.07
CA ILE A 462 -16.82 7.13 35.92
C ILE A 462 -16.56 8.49 35.21
N THR A 463 -16.23 9.52 35.98
CA THR A 463 -15.93 10.85 35.42
C THR A 463 -14.72 10.82 34.50
N SER A 464 -13.66 10.14 34.90
CA SER A 464 -12.44 9.99 34.05
C SER A 464 -12.73 9.17 32.79
N VAL A 465 -13.55 8.14 32.88
CA VAL A 465 -13.99 7.36 31.71
C VAL A 465 -14.75 8.23 30.71
N ILE A 466 -15.68 9.05 31.23
CA ILE A 466 -16.49 9.96 30.39
C ILE A 466 -15.61 11.01 29.74
N ASP A 467 -14.64 11.60 30.48
CA ASP A 467 -13.74 12.63 29.96
C ASP A 467 -12.81 12.09 28.87
N ASN A 468 -12.22 10.91 29.10
CA ASN A 468 -11.37 10.25 28.09
C ASN A 468 -12.19 9.82 26.86
N ALA A 469 -13.40 9.32 27.08
CA ALA A 469 -14.28 8.94 25.99
C ALA A 469 -14.72 10.16 25.14
N LEU A 470 -14.99 11.31 25.78
CA LEU A 470 -15.27 12.54 25.05
C LEU A 470 -14.11 12.97 24.16
N ALA A 471 -12.89 12.93 24.70
CA ALA A 471 -11.70 13.28 23.92
C ALA A 471 -11.56 12.38 22.68
N SER A 472 -11.65 11.06 22.86
CA SER A 472 -11.57 10.09 21.77
C SER A 472 -12.71 10.25 20.77
N TRP A 473 -13.95 10.43 21.24
CA TRP A 473 -15.10 10.64 20.37
C TRP A 473 -15.01 11.93 19.56
N THR A 474 -14.53 13.00 20.19
CA THR A 474 -14.33 14.28 19.50
C THR A 474 -13.28 14.13 18.38
N GLU A 475 -12.16 13.45 18.64
CA GLU A 475 -11.16 13.17 17.61
C GLU A 475 -11.74 12.32 16.47
N ASP A 476 -12.47 11.27 16.80
CA ASP A 476 -13.10 10.37 15.81
C ASP A 476 -14.10 11.12 14.93
N GLU A 477 -14.96 11.96 15.54
CA GLU A 477 -15.98 12.71 14.79
C GLU A 477 -15.41 13.85 13.95
N VAL A 478 -14.32 14.51 14.40
CA VAL A 478 -13.61 15.52 13.61
C VAL A 478 -13.02 14.87 12.34
N ILE A 479 -12.37 13.71 12.47
CA ILE A 479 -11.83 12.98 11.33
C ILE A 479 -12.95 12.41 10.45
N ALA A 480 -14.04 11.93 11.05
CA ALA A 480 -15.19 11.46 10.29
C ALA A 480 -15.90 12.60 9.54
N TYR A 481 -15.90 13.81 10.08
CA TYR A 481 -16.43 14.99 9.41
C TYR A 481 -15.58 15.33 8.18
N GLU A 482 -14.25 15.42 8.31
CA GLU A 482 -13.34 15.58 7.16
C GLU A 482 -13.57 14.49 6.12
N ASN A 483 -13.61 13.22 6.56
CA ASN A 483 -13.82 12.09 5.66
C ASN A 483 -15.13 12.19 4.85
N ARG A 484 -16.21 12.71 5.44
CA ARG A 484 -17.49 12.91 4.73
C ARG A 484 -17.44 14.05 3.72
N ASN A 485 -16.51 14.98 3.89
CA ASN A 485 -16.38 16.17 3.07
C ASN A 485 -15.25 16.08 2.02
N LEU A 486 -14.57 14.94 1.90
CA LEU A 486 -13.41 14.81 1.01
C LEU A 486 -13.75 15.13 -0.45
N GLU A 487 -14.87 14.64 -0.95
CA GLU A 487 -15.32 14.88 -2.33
C GLU A 487 -15.66 16.37 -2.58
N ASN A 488 -16.12 17.07 -1.56
CA ASN A 488 -16.45 18.51 -1.67
C ASN A 488 -15.21 19.39 -1.50
N LYS A 489 -14.24 18.95 -0.68
CA LYS A 489 -13.05 19.74 -0.33
C LYS A 489 -11.89 19.54 -1.31
N TYR A 490 -11.75 18.34 -1.87
CA TYR A 490 -10.64 17.95 -2.72
C TYR A 490 -11.14 17.47 -4.08
N ASN A 491 -10.96 18.30 -5.10
CA ASN A 491 -11.40 17.99 -6.45
C ASN A 491 -10.71 16.74 -7.02
N ASP A 492 -9.43 16.56 -6.75
CA ASP A 492 -8.66 15.37 -7.14
C ASP A 492 -9.25 14.09 -6.52
N PHE A 493 -9.70 14.13 -5.27
CA PHE A 493 -10.35 13.00 -4.63
C PHE A 493 -11.73 12.72 -5.26
N ARG A 494 -12.52 13.75 -5.55
CA ARG A 494 -13.81 13.64 -6.23
C ARG A 494 -13.66 12.99 -7.59
N LEU A 495 -12.71 13.48 -8.41
CA LEU A 495 -12.41 12.92 -9.74
C LEU A 495 -11.94 11.46 -9.65
N LEU A 496 -11.07 11.16 -8.70
CA LEU A 496 -10.59 9.80 -8.46
C LEU A 496 -11.74 8.84 -8.09
N MET A 497 -12.65 9.28 -7.22
CA MET A 497 -13.81 8.48 -6.84
C MET A 497 -14.76 8.25 -8.01
N LYS A 498 -14.96 9.26 -8.88
CA LYS A 498 -15.74 9.14 -10.10
C LYS A 498 -15.13 8.13 -11.07
N GLU A 499 -13.81 8.19 -11.25
CA GLU A 499 -13.06 7.23 -12.09
C GLU A 499 -13.23 5.78 -11.61
N TYR A 500 -13.09 5.54 -10.30
CA TYR A 500 -13.30 4.21 -9.73
C TYR A 500 -14.75 3.73 -9.90
N ARG A 501 -15.70 4.60 -9.62
CA ARG A 501 -17.13 4.31 -9.81
C ARG A 501 -17.43 3.90 -11.26
N ASP A 502 -17.03 4.73 -12.19
CA ASP A 502 -17.25 4.53 -13.62
C ASP A 502 -16.50 3.27 -14.12
N GLY A 503 -15.30 3.02 -13.61
CA GLY A 503 -14.51 1.84 -13.94
C GLY A 503 -15.15 0.52 -13.50
N ILE A 504 -15.75 0.47 -12.30
CA ILE A 504 -16.46 -0.73 -11.82
C ILE A 504 -17.70 -0.97 -12.69
N LEU A 505 -18.49 0.08 -12.96
CA LEU A 505 -19.68 -0.01 -13.81
C LEU A 505 -19.34 -0.49 -15.21
N LEU A 506 -18.29 0.08 -15.81
CA LEU A 506 -17.81 -0.32 -17.13
C LEU A 506 -17.42 -1.80 -17.16
N TYR A 507 -16.66 -2.24 -16.14
CA TYR A 507 -16.19 -3.62 -16.07
C TYR A 507 -17.36 -4.61 -15.97
N GLU A 508 -18.28 -4.41 -15.03
CA GLU A 508 -19.40 -5.31 -14.80
C GLU A 508 -20.35 -5.39 -16.01
N LEU A 509 -20.62 -4.23 -16.64
CA LEU A 509 -21.49 -4.19 -17.80
C LEU A 509 -20.82 -4.81 -19.03
N THR A 510 -19.53 -4.53 -19.26
CA THR A 510 -18.77 -5.13 -20.37
C THR A 510 -18.63 -6.64 -20.19
N ASP A 511 -18.40 -7.12 -18.99
CA ASP A 511 -18.39 -8.57 -18.71
C ASP A 511 -19.74 -9.20 -19.09
N THR A 512 -20.82 -8.60 -18.67
CA THR A 512 -22.17 -9.12 -18.93
C THR A 512 -22.53 -9.08 -20.41
N LYS A 513 -22.26 -7.98 -21.09
CA LYS A 513 -22.70 -7.72 -22.48
C LYS A 513 -21.78 -8.34 -23.51
N ILE A 514 -20.49 -8.51 -23.20
CA ILE A 514 -19.47 -8.93 -24.18
C ILE A 514 -18.76 -10.20 -23.71
N TRP A 515 -17.98 -10.15 -22.64
CA TRP A 515 -17.05 -11.24 -22.30
C TRP A 515 -17.75 -12.52 -21.87
N SER A 516 -18.62 -12.44 -20.87
CA SER A 516 -19.44 -13.59 -20.44
C SER A 516 -20.41 -14.03 -21.53
N LYS A 517 -20.96 -13.10 -22.32
CA LYS A 517 -21.87 -13.41 -23.44
C LYS A 517 -21.12 -14.19 -24.51
N SER A 518 -19.97 -13.74 -24.99
CA SER A 518 -19.20 -14.39 -26.06
C SER A 518 -18.81 -15.85 -25.74
N VAL A 519 -18.65 -16.17 -24.44
CA VAL A 519 -18.33 -17.53 -23.98
C VAL A 519 -19.57 -18.40 -23.83
N LYS A 520 -20.72 -17.83 -23.42
CA LYS A 520 -21.98 -18.57 -23.17
C LYS A 520 -22.84 -18.71 -24.40
N ASP A 521 -22.81 -17.75 -25.30
CA ASP A 521 -23.59 -17.72 -26.54
C ASP A 521 -22.93 -18.56 -27.61
N THR A 522 -23.04 -19.87 -27.48
CA THR A 522 -22.46 -20.82 -28.42
C THR A 522 -23.13 -20.75 -29.79
N THR A 523 -24.39 -20.33 -29.88
CA THR A 523 -25.14 -20.16 -31.12
C THR A 523 -24.64 -18.95 -31.88
N GLY A 524 -24.57 -17.78 -31.23
CA GLY A 524 -24.06 -16.55 -31.84
C GLY A 524 -22.58 -16.68 -32.25
N LEU A 525 -21.75 -17.34 -31.46
CA LEU A 525 -20.35 -17.62 -31.83
C LEU A 525 -20.25 -18.49 -33.09
N LYS A 526 -21.14 -19.50 -33.22
CA LYS A 526 -21.17 -20.36 -34.41
C LYS A 526 -21.68 -19.61 -35.65
N GLU A 527 -22.70 -18.80 -35.50
CA GLU A 527 -23.22 -17.96 -36.59
C GLU A 527 -22.16 -16.94 -37.05
N PHE A 528 -21.48 -16.30 -36.12
CA PHE A 528 -20.38 -15.40 -36.42
C PHE A 528 -19.24 -16.11 -37.18
N TYR A 529 -18.84 -17.30 -36.71
CA TYR A 529 -17.85 -18.10 -37.41
C TYR A 529 -18.26 -18.44 -38.81
N GLU A 530 -19.47 -18.95 -39.03
CA GLU A 530 -19.96 -19.33 -40.38
C GLU A 530 -19.97 -18.13 -41.36
N ALA A 531 -20.32 -16.93 -40.85
CA ALA A 531 -20.28 -15.71 -41.64
C ALA A 531 -18.86 -15.25 -41.98
N ASN A 532 -17.88 -15.52 -41.12
CA ASN A 532 -16.50 -14.99 -41.19
C ASN A 532 -15.43 -16.07 -41.42
N LYS A 533 -15.80 -17.33 -41.66
CA LYS A 533 -14.85 -18.45 -41.65
C LYS A 533 -13.71 -18.35 -42.66
N ARG A 534 -13.88 -17.55 -43.74
CA ARG A 534 -12.80 -17.27 -44.71
C ARG A 534 -11.67 -16.42 -44.14
N ASN A 535 -11.85 -15.79 -42.99
CA ASN A 535 -10.83 -15.03 -42.32
C ASN A 535 -9.92 -15.96 -41.45
N TYR A 536 -10.34 -17.21 -41.24
CA TYR A 536 -9.65 -18.16 -40.40
C TYR A 536 -9.13 -19.33 -41.26
N MET A 537 -8.02 -19.09 -41.92
CA MET A 537 -7.43 -20.05 -42.83
C MET A 537 -6.16 -20.67 -42.23
N TRP A 538 -5.98 -21.95 -42.47
CA TRP A 538 -4.68 -22.55 -42.43
C TRP A 538 -3.95 -22.21 -43.74
N ASP A 539 -2.69 -21.79 -43.62
CA ASP A 539 -1.80 -21.79 -44.77
C ASP A 539 -1.43 -23.21 -45.16
N GLN A 540 -0.73 -23.39 -46.29
CA GLN A 540 -0.24 -24.71 -46.74
C GLN A 540 0.57 -25.35 -45.64
N ARG A 541 0.36 -26.65 -45.34
CA ARG A 541 1.00 -27.42 -44.29
C ARG A 541 1.56 -28.72 -44.83
N ALA A 542 2.69 -29.14 -44.31
CA ALA A 542 3.26 -30.47 -44.62
C ALA A 542 2.97 -31.45 -43.49
N GLU A 543 2.30 -32.53 -43.79
CA GLU A 543 2.29 -33.71 -42.92
C GLU A 543 3.62 -34.45 -43.08
N ALA A 544 4.49 -34.32 -42.07
CA ALA A 544 5.87 -34.78 -42.19
C ALA A 544 6.37 -35.49 -40.95
N SER A 545 7.37 -36.35 -41.19
CA SER A 545 8.11 -37.03 -40.15
C SER A 545 9.57 -36.62 -40.23
N VAL A 546 10.10 -36.02 -39.17
CA VAL A 546 11.52 -35.74 -39.00
C VAL A 546 12.18 -36.99 -38.38
N ILE A 547 13.04 -37.64 -39.14
CA ILE A 547 13.69 -38.90 -38.75
C ILE A 547 15.13 -38.59 -38.39
N ASN A 548 15.50 -38.79 -37.14
CA ASN A 548 16.88 -38.64 -36.64
C ASN A 548 17.59 -40.00 -36.58
N CYS A 549 18.69 -40.12 -37.28
CA CYS A 549 19.49 -41.31 -37.32
C CYS A 549 20.87 -41.04 -36.69
N LYS A 550 21.39 -41.99 -35.89
CA LYS A 550 22.68 -41.90 -35.22
C LYS A 550 23.87 -41.67 -36.17
N ASN A 551 23.76 -42.17 -37.41
CA ASN A 551 24.82 -42.06 -38.42
C ASN A 551 24.27 -42.27 -39.84
N GLU A 552 25.11 -41.96 -40.84
CA GLU A 552 24.77 -42.03 -42.24
C GLU A 552 24.42 -43.48 -42.71
N THR A 553 25.07 -44.49 -42.16
CA THR A 553 24.77 -45.91 -42.50
C THR A 553 23.32 -46.28 -42.14
N ILE A 554 22.83 -45.81 -41.01
CA ILE A 554 21.45 -46.05 -40.58
C ILE A 554 20.50 -45.22 -41.44
N ALA A 555 20.83 -43.92 -41.64
CA ALA A 555 20.03 -43.01 -42.47
C ALA A 555 19.87 -43.53 -43.90
N CYS A 556 20.92 -44.02 -44.54
CA CYS A 556 20.86 -44.66 -45.89
C CYS A 556 19.93 -45.88 -45.90
N LYS A 557 19.93 -46.70 -44.86
CA LYS A 557 19.03 -47.86 -44.77
C LYS A 557 17.57 -47.45 -44.62
N VAL A 558 17.30 -46.38 -43.88
CA VAL A 558 15.95 -45.79 -43.72
C VAL A 558 15.51 -45.18 -45.04
N TYR A 559 16.33 -44.33 -45.67
CA TYR A 559 16.11 -43.69 -46.94
C TYR A 559 15.72 -44.74 -48.05
N ASN A 560 16.55 -45.79 -48.20
CA ASN A 560 16.30 -46.81 -49.18
C ASN A 560 15.00 -47.61 -48.93
N LYS A 561 14.54 -47.71 -47.68
CA LYS A 561 13.27 -48.35 -47.35
C LYS A 561 12.08 -47.48 -47.73
N LEU A 562 12.13 -46.17 -47.37
CA LEU A 562 11.10 -45.20 -47.68
C LEU A 562 10.96 -45.06 -49.22
N ARG A 563 12.08 -44.94 -49.95
CA ARG A 563 12.07 -44.85 -51.43
C ARG A 563 11.54 -46.11 -52.11
N LYS A 564 11.59 -47.26 -51.44
CA LYS A 564 10.99 -48.54 -51.93
C LYS A 564 9.52 -48.72 -51.50
N GLY A 565 8.86 -47.67 -51.04
CA GLY A 565 7.48 -47.69 -50.63
C GLY A 565 7.19 -48.38 -49.30
N LYS A 566 8.22 -48.62 -48.45
CA LYS A 566 7.99 -49.10 -47.09
C LYS A 566 7.82 -47.93 -46.15
N THR A 567 6.56 -47.53 -45.94
CA THR A 567 6.20 -46.28 -45.23
C THR A 567 5.91 -46.43 -43.74
N ASP A 568 5.82 -47.69 -43.23
CA ASP A 568 5.60 -47.94 -41.79
C ASP A 568 6.84 -47.60 -40.98
N LEU A 569 6.93 -46.37 -40.56
CA LEU A 569 8.07 -45.84 -39.73
C LEU A 569 8.20 -46.55 -38.42
N GLY A 570 7.12 -47.06 -37.81
CA GLY A 570 7.15 -47.83 -36.59
C GLY A 570 7.92 -49.16 -36.77
N LYS A 571 7.63 -49.92 -37.84
CA LYS A 571 8.36 -51.15 -38.17
C LYS A 571 9.80 -50.88 -38.58
N ILE A 572 10.06 -49.78 -39.27
CA ILE A 572 11.41 -49.35 -39.62
C ILE A 572 12.20 -49.03 -38.36
N LYS A 573 11.64 -48.22 -37.44
CA LYS A 573 12.26 -47.85 -36.16
C LYS A 573 12.58 -49.09 -35.32
N LEU A 574 11.65 -50.00 -35.15
CA LEU A 574 11.88 -51.26 -34.42
C LEU A 574 13.05 -52.07 -35.02
N LYS A 575 13.14 -52.11 -36.35
CA LYS A 575 14.22 -52.84 -37.03
C LYS A 575 15.57 -52.16 -36.89
N MET A 576 15.63 -50.82 -36.97
CA MET A 576 16.89 -50.07 -36.82
C MET A 576 17.35 -50.09 -35.37
N ASN A 577 16.42 -50.07 -34.42
CA ASN A 577 16.71 -50.00 -32.98
C ASN A 577 16.95 -51.38 -32.32
N LYS A 578 17.00 -52.49 -33.08
CA LYS A 578 17.25 -53.83 -32.51
C LYS A 578 18.53 -53.91 -31.65
N LYS A 579 19.58 -53.17 -32.02
CA LYS A 579 20.86 -53.16 -31.31
C LYS A 579 21.04 -52.00 -30.33
N SER A 580 20.30 -50.91 -30.53
CA SER A 580 20.35 -49.73 -29.67
C SER A 580 19.10 -48.86 -29.94
N PRO A 581 18.37 -48.45 -28.93
CA PRO A 581 17.20 -47.57 -29.08
C PRO A 581 17.56 -46.20 -29.62
N LEU A 582 18.83 -45.79 -29.56
CA LEU A 582 19.33 -44.51 -30.02
C LEU A 582 19.70 -44.47 -31.51
N ASN A 583 19.52 -45.59 -32.23
CA ASN A 583 19.88 -45.64 -33.65
C ASN A 583 18.95 -44.82 -34.53
N MET A 584 17.68 -44.74 -34.19
CA MET A 584 16.68 -43.99 -34.95
C MET A 584 15.58 -43.45 -34.04
N ASP A 585 15.27 -42.18 -34.19
CA ASP A 585 14.09 -41.57 -33.61
C ASP A 585 13.23 -40.91 -34.68
N VAL A 586 11.94 -40.69 -34.40
CA VAL A 586 10.97 -40.14 -35.34
C VAL A 586 10.05 -39.19 -34.61
N SER A 587 9.98 -37.96 -35.07
CA SER A 587 9.00 -36.96 -34.68
C SER A 587 8.03 -36.73 -35.85
N GLN A 588 6.74 -36.91 -35.61
CA GLN A 588 5.71 -36.77 -36.63
C GLN A 588 4.81 -35.60 -36.26
N GLY A 589 4.42 -34.82 -37.26
CA GLY A 589 3.53 -33.68 -37.09
C GLY A 589 3.02 -33.09 -38.40
N VAL A 590 2.12 -32.18 -38.28
CA VAL A 590 1.71 -31.25 -39.34
C VAL A 590 2.39 -29.94 -39.08
N TYR A 591 3.15 -29.43 -40.04
CA TYR A 591 4.03 -28.27 -39.89
C TYR A 591 3.58 -27.14 -40.82
N LEU A 592 3.56 -25.91 -40.30
CA LEU A 592 3.56 -24.69 -41.11
C LEU A 592 5.01 -24.32 -41.46
N HIS A 593 5.17 -23.47 -42.46
CA HIS A 593 6.47 -22.78 -42.66
C HIS A 593 6.85 -21.99 -41.40
N GLY A 594 8.06 -22.22 -40.91
CA GLY A 594 8.58 -21.61 -39.66
C GLY A 594 8.48 -22.52 -38.43
N ASP A 595 7.69 -23.60 -38.46
CA ASP A 595 7.53 -24.50 -37.30
C ASP A 595 8.71 -25.44 -37.06
N ASN A 596 9.42 -25.84 -38.14
CA ASN A 596 10.52 -26.78 -38.02
C ASN A 596 11.60 -26.55 -39.10
N LEU A 597 12.78 -26.16 -38.67
CA LEU A 597 13.91 -25.84 -39.55
C LEU A 597 14.27 -26.97 -40.55
N PHE A 598 14.09 -28.22 -40.20
CA PHE A 598 14.41 -29.33 -41.11
C PHE A 598 13.31 -29.56 -42.13
N VAL A 599 12.05 -29.38 -41.76
CA VAL A 599 10.91 -29.43 -42.69
C VAL A 599 10.95 -28.22 -43.63
N ASP A 600 11.37 -27.07 -43.16
CA ASP A 600 11.54 -25.87 -43.98
C ASP A 600 12.73 -25.91 -44.92
N SER A 601 13.76 -26.73 -44.59
CA SER A 601 14.96 -26.83 -45.41
C SER A 601 14.82 -27.72 -46.65
N VAL A 602 13.65 -28.38 -46.82
CA VAL A 602 13.36 -29.23 -47.94
C VAL A 602 12.24 -28.68 -48.79
N GLU A 603 12.24 -29.00 -50.09
CA GLU A 603 11.10 -28.70 -50.94
C GLU A 603 9.88 -29.56 -50.50
N TRP A 604 8.73 -28.90 -50.34
CA TRP A 604 7.53 -29.57 -49.90
C TRP A 604 6.90 -30.38 -51.02
N VAL A 605 7.44 -31.59 -51.18
CA VAL A 605 6.95 -32.60 -52.14
C VAL A 605 6.84 -33.94 -51.40
N VAL A 606 5.72 -34.64 -51.68
CA VAL A 606 5.50 -35.96 -51.05
C VAL A 606 6.65 -36.91 -51.37
N GLY A 607 7.30 -37.39 -50.35
CA GLY A 607 8.48 -38.27 -50.46
C GLY A 607 9.47 -38.07 -49.34
N VAL A 608 10.62 -38.76 -49.45
CA VAL A 608 11.72 -38.66 -48.50
C VAL A 608 12.78 -37.69 -49.03
N SER A 609 13.20 -36.76 -48.18
CA SER A 609 14.29 -35.82 -48.49
C SER A 609 15.66 -36.51 -48.65
N ASP A 610 16.62 -35.77 -49.18
CA ASP A 610 18.03 -36.14 -49.07
C ASP A 610 18.49 -36.16 -47.61
N LEU A 611 19.66 -36.77 -47.37
CA LEU A 611 20.23 -36.85 -46.04
C LEU A 611 20.84 -35.51 -45.63
N MET A 612 20.45 -35.04 -44.44
CA MET A 612 20.91 -33.80 -43.85
C MET A 612 21.80 -34.10 -42.65
N LYS A 613 23.03 -33.56 -42.63
CA LYS A 613 23.92 -33.66 -41.48
C LYS A 613 23.52 -32.69 -40.38
N ASP A 614 23.42 -33.22 -39.16
CA ASP A 614 23.16 -32.45 -37.97
C ASP A 614 24.13 -32.92 -36.85
N ASN A 615 25.26 -32.25 -36.79
CA ASN A 615 26.41 -32.65 -35.94
C ASN A 615 26.85 -34.10 -36.20
N GLU A 616 26.77 -34.97 -35.21
CA GLU A 616 27.12 -36.40 -35.34
C GLU A 616 25.94 -37.24 -35.90
N ASN A 617 24.75 -36.68 -35.99
CA ASN A 617 23.53 -37.34 -36.44
C ASN A 617 23.25 -37.00 -37.93
N VAL A 618 22.38 -37.81 -38.51
CA VAL A 618 21.86 -37.58 -39.85
C VAL A 618 20.34 -37.58 -39.82
N LYS A 619 19.75 -36.53 -40.34
CA LYS A 619 18.29 -36.35 -40.39
C LYS A 619 17.75 -36.56 -41.80
N LEU A 620 16.48 -36.97 -41.84
CA LEU A 620 15.67 -37.09 -43.05
C LEU A 620 14.31 -36.53 -42.75
N VAL A 621 13.74 -35.83 -43.68
CA VAL A 621 12.32 -35.46 -43.65
C VAL A 621 11.55 -36.37 -44.59
N TYR A 622 10.48 -36.99 -44.11
CA TYR A 622 9.57 -37.75 -44.91
C TYR A 622 8.22 -37.08 -44.92
N ILE A 623 7.88 -36.43 -46.05
CA ILE A 623 6.60 -35.74 -46.23
C ILE A 623 5.61 -36.80 -46.73
N THR A 624 4.55 -37.00 -45.98
CA THR A 624 3.47 -37.95 -46.29
C THR A 624 2.33 -37.32 -47.09
N ASP A 625 2.05 -36.05 -46.81
CA ASP A 625 1.01 -35.30 -47.53
C ASP A 625 1.28 -33.78 -47.46
N ILE A 626 0.71 -33.04 -48.41
CA ILE A 626 0.73 -31.60 -48.44
C ILE A 626 -0.73 -31.11 -48.37
N LEU A 627 -1.04 -30.51 -47.27
CA LEU A 627 -2.38 -30.02 -47.02
C LEU A 627 -2.49 -28.60 -47.59
N GLU A 628 -3.34 -28.44 -48.58
CA GLU A 628 -3.62 -27.13 -49.16
C GLU A 628 -4.29 -26.18 -48.14
N PRO A 629 -4.19 -24.86 -48.35
CA PRO A 629 -4.89 -23.90 -47.52
C PRO A 629 -6.37 -24.25 -47.34
N GLN A 630 -6.79 -24.35 -46.08
CA GLN A 630 -8.19 -24.70 -45.77
C GLN A 630 -8.70 -23.90 -44.58
N VAL A 631 -10.00 -23.78 -44.46
CA VAL A 631 -10.66 -23.11 -43.33
C VAL A 631 -10.35 -23.88 -42.05
N LYS A 632 -9.91 -23.15 -41.01
CA LYS A 632 -9.77 -23.71 -39.65
C LYS A 632 -11.14 -24.03 -39.09
N GLU A 633 -11.31 -25.17 -38.53
CA GLU A 633 -12.51 -25.51 -37.77
C GLU A 633 -12.67 -24.59 -36.55
N LEU A 634 -13.94 -24.34 -36.17
CA LEU A 634 -14.23 -23.46 -35.00
C LEU A 634 -13.39 -23.83 -33.76
N ASN A 635 -13.18 -25.12 -33.48
CA ASN A 635 -12.43 -25.58 -32.33
C ASN A 635 -10.91 -25.34 -32.47
N GLU A 636 -10.40 -25.29 -33.71
CA GLU A 636 -8.97 -25.07 -33.98
C GLU A 636 -8.56 -23.60 -33.78
N ALA A 637 -9.47 -22.67 -34.06
CA ALA A 637 -9.24 -21.24 -33.95
C ALA A 637 -10.14 -20.56 -32.91
N LYS A 638 -10.73 -21.32 -31.98
CA LYS A 638 -11.74 -20.83 -31.05
C LYS A 638 -11.33 -19.57 -30.28
N GLY A 639 -10.07 -19.45 -29.87
CA GLY A 639 -9.58 -18.29 -29.14
C GLY A 639 -9.66 -17.01 -29.97
N ILE A 640 -9.17 -17.05 -31.22
CA ILE A 640 -9.17 -15.91 -32.13
C ILE A 640 -10.61 -15.56 -32.50
N ILE A 641 -11.41 -16.56 -32.88
CA ILE A 641 -12.84 -16.38 -33.28
C ILE A 641 -13.63 -15.77 -32.11
N THR A 642 -13.38 -16.20 -30.87
CA THR A 642 -14.05 -15.63 -29.70
C THR A 642 -13.65 -14.18 -29.48
N SER A 643 -12.37 -13.82 -29.69
CA SER A 643 -11.89 -12.44 -29.60
C SER A 643 -12.57 -11.55 -30.65
N ASP A 644 -12.59 -11.99 -31.91
CA ASP A 644 -13.22 -11.22 -32.98
C ASP A 644 -14.75 -11.11 -32.79
N TYR A 645 -15.37 -12.13 -32.21
CA TYR A 645 -16.78 -12.09 -31.83
C TYR A 645 -17.05 -11.08 -30.70
N GLN A 646 -16.13 -10.96 -29.72
CA GLN A 646 -16.20 -9.92 -28.68
C GLN A 646 -16.16 -8.52 -29.30
N ASP A 647 -15.25 -8.30 -30.25
CA ASP A 647 -15.12 -7.03 -30.95
C ASP A 647 -16.39 -6.70 -31.74
N ALA A 648 -16.96 -7.70 -32.43
CA ALA A 648 -18.23 -7.54 -33.17
C ALA A 648 -19.41 -7.22 -32.24
N LEU A 649 -19.50 -7.89 -31.09
CA LEU A 649 -20.50 -7.60 -30.06
C LEU A 649 -20.34 -6.18 -29.51
N GLU A 650 -19.11 -5.73 -29.29
CA GLU A 650 -18.82 -4.39 -28.80
C GLU A 650 -19.23 -3.32 -29.81
N GLN A 651 -18.86 -3.48 -31.07
CA GLN A 651 -19.23 -2.55 -32.13
C GLN A 651 -20.76 -2.46 -32.31
N ALA A 652 -21.43 -3.58 -32.31
CA ALA A 652 -22.90 -3.62 -32.40
C ALA A 652 -23.57 -2.91 -31.23
N TRP A 653 -23.05 -3.15 -30.03
CA TRP A 653 -23.53 -2.52 -28.79
C TRP A 653 -23.28 -1.01 -28.78
N LEU A 654 -22.07 -0.55 -29.19
CA LEU A 654 -21.77 0.87 -29.29
C LEU A 654 -22.69 1.60 -30.29
N LEU A 655 -23.07 0.97 -31.42
CA LEU A 655 -24.06 1.52 -32.37
C LEU A 655 -25.43 1.65 -31.70
N GLU A 656 -25.84 0.65 -30.92
CA GLU A 656 -27.09 0.69 -30.14
C GLU A 656 -27.05 1.86 -29.13
N LEU A 657 -25.97 2.00 -28.37
CA LEU A 657 -25.83 3.07 -27.39
C LEU A 657 -25.82 4.46 -28.01
N LYS A 658 -25.13 4.65 -29.14
CA LYS A 658 -25.11 5.92 -29.89
C LYS A 658 -26.48 6.26 -30.48
N SER A 659 -27.32 5.28 -30.78
CA SER A 659 -28.70 5.53 -31.19
C SER A 659 -29.66 5.81 -30.04
N LYS A 660 -29.31 5.31 -28.82
CA LYS A 660 -30.15 5.45 -27.63
C LYS A 660 -29.90 6.74 -26.88
N TYR A 661 -28.67 7.23 -26.87
CA TYR A 661 -28.24 8.41 -26.11
C TYR A 661 -27.73 9.49 -27.06
N ASP A 662 -28.27 10.69 -26.95
CA ASP A 662 -27.77 11.87 -27.67
C ASP A 662 -26.39 12.25 -27.12
N VAL A 663 -25.45 12.53 -28.01
CA VAL A 663 -24.08 12.96 -27.70
C VAL A 663 -23.86 14.32 -28.37
N GLU A 664 -23.61 15.33 -27.55
CA GLU A 664 -23.26 16.68 -28.00
C GLU A 664 -21.85 17.01 -27.58
N LEU A 665 -20.95 17.22 -28.53
CA LEU A 665 -19.55 17.62 -28.26
C LEU A 665 -19.39 19.13 -28.47
N ASN A 666 -18.85 19.80 -27.47
CA ASN A 666 -18.51 21.22 -27.56
C ASN A 666 -17.14 21.39 -28.26
N ASN A 667 -17.19 21.53 -29.59
CA ASN A 667 -15.99 21.64 -30.40
C ASN A 667 -15.12 22.86 -30.03
N TYR A 668 -15.70 23.96 -29.60
CA TYR A 668 -14.94 25.14 -29.16
C TYR A 668 -14.11 24.81 -27.93
N VAL A 669 -14.70 24.16 -26.92
CA VAL A 669 -14.00 23.73 -25.70
C VAL A 669 -12.93 22.68 -26.04
N LEU A 670 -13.22 21.76 -26.96
CA LEU A 670 -12.23 20.76 -27.42
C LEU A 670 -11.04 21.43 -28.13
N ASP A 671 -11.25 22.44 -28.94
CA ASP A 671 -10.16 23.16 -29.63
C ASP A 671 -9.25 23.92 -28.63
N LEU A 672 -9.83 24.45 -27.54
CA LEU A 672 -9.04 25.03 -26.45
C LEU A 672 -8.21 23.98 -25.68
N VAL A 673 -8.75 22.79 -25.51
CA VAL A 673 -7.98 21.65 -24.94
C VAL A 673 -6.83 21.25 -25.88
N LYS A 674 -7.04 21.23 -27.20
CA LYS A 674 -6.02 20.90 -28.21
C LYS A 674 -4.87 21.90 -28.24
N THR A 675 -5.16 23.18 -28.03
CA THR A 675 -4.17 24.26 -28.10
C THR A 675 -3.51 24.58 -26.75
N ASP A 676 -3.83 23.84 -25.70
CA ASP A 676 -3.40 24.08 -24.30
C ASP A 676 -3.71 25.50 -23.79
N ASN A 677 -4.73 26.13 -24.38
CA ASN A 677 -5.19 27.47 -24.04
C ASN A 677 -6.33 27.46 -23.01
N LEU A 678 -6.24 26.56 -22.04
CA LEU A 678 -7.25 26.40 -21.00
C LEU A 678 -7.46 27.67 -20.16
N SER A 679 -6.49 28.57 -20.12
CA SER A 679 -6.63 29.90 -19.49
C SER A 679 -7.65 30.81 -20.22
N GLU A 680 -7.91 30.61 -21.50
CA GLU A 680 -9.00 31.31 -22.23
C GLU A 680 -10.37 30.83 -21.73
N LEU A 681 -10.43 29.62 -21.20
CA LEU A 681 -11.62 29.10 -20.57
C LEU A 681 -11.90 29.91 -19.27
N ASP A 682 -10.94 30.52 -18.59
CA ASP A 682 -11.15 31.35 -17.38
C ASP A 682 -11.62 32.78 -17.70
N ILE A 683 -11.46 33.20 -18.95
CA ILE A 683 -11.91 34.50 -19.43
C ILE A 683 -13.39 34.47 -19.84
N VAL A 684 -13.91 33.32 -20.20
CA VAL A 684 -15.33 33.10 -20.59
C VAL A 684 -16.14 32.49 -19.41
N ALA A 685 -15.81 32.82 -18.17
CA ALA A 685 -16.83 32.78 -17.14
C ALA A 685 -17.88 33.82 -17.58
N VAL A 686 -18.99 33.35 -18.12
CA VAL A 686 -20.17 34.18 -18.27
C VAL A 686 -20.40 34.75 -16.86
N PRO A 687 -20.21 36.03 -16.62
CA PRO A 687 -20.43 36.55 -15.28
C PRO A 687 -21.86 36.16 -14.95
N GLU A 688 -22.08 35.50 -13.80
CA GLU A 688 -23.41 35.25 -13.29
C GLU A 688 -24.18 36.54 -13.47
N ILE A 689 -25.18 36.54 -14.34
CA ILE A 689 -25.95 37.75 -14.62
C ILE A 689 -26.61 38.10 -13.29
N PRO A 690 -26.19 39.15 -12.57
CA PRO A 690 -26.66 39.42 -11.22
C PRO A 690 -28.15 39.62 -11.26
N SER A 691 -28.88 38.76 -10.55
CA SER A 691 -30.34 38.83 -10.45
C SER A 691 -30.74 39.74 -9.29
N TYR A 692 -31.65 40.66 -9.57
CA TYR A 692 -32.18 41.59 -8.59
C TYR A 692 -33.70 41.46 -8.45
N LYS A 693 -34.17 41.43 -7.22
CA LYS A 693 -35.59 41.46 -6.87
C LYS A 693 -35.96 42.77 -6.20
N GLY A 694 -37.08 43.38 -6.57
CA GLY A 694 -37.54 44.63 -6.02
C GLY A 694 -37.88 45.67 -7.10
N HIS A 695 -38.02 46.95 -6.71
CA HIS A 695 -38.37 48.01 -7.64
C HIS A 695 -37.27 48.25 -8.69
N PHE A 696 -37.59 48.23 -9.99
CA PHE A 696 -36.66 48.30 -11.11
C PHE A 696 -35.58 49.38 -10.98
N VAL A 697 -36.02 50.65 -10.72
CA VAL A 697 -35.09 51.78 -10.62
C VAL A 697 -34.03 51.60 -9.52
N ARG A 698 -34.39 50.96 -8.39
CA ARG A 698 -33.42 50.62 -7.33
C ARG A 698 -32.49 49.48 -7.74
N CYS A 699 -33.01 48.49 -8.43
CA CYS A 699 -32.24 47.37 -8.92
C CYS A 699 -31.28 47.79 -10.02
N PHE A 700 -31.73 48.57 -10.98
CA PHE A 700 -30.90 49.19 -12.01
C PHE A 700 -29.79 50.06 -11.42
N GLY A 701 -30.12 50.92 -10.44
CA GLY A 701 -29.15 51.76 -9.76
C GLY A 701 -28.11 50.94 -8.93
N LYS A 702 -28.51 49.80 -8.37
CA LYS A 702 -27.58 48.85 -7.69
C LYS A 702 -26.66 48.14 -8.70
N ALA A 703 -27.24 47.59 -9.79
CA ALA A 703 -26.51 46.93 -10.82
C ALA A 703 -25.45 47.86 -11.44
N ARG A 704 -25.84 49.08 -11.81
CA ARG A 704 -24.96 50.08 -12.36
C ARG A 704 -23.83 50.51 -11.41
N ARG A 705 -24.08 50.63 -10.12
CA ARG A 705 -23.02 50.95 -9.13
C ARG A 705 -22.06 49.79 -8.90
N ALA A 706 -22.59 48.57 -8.93
CA ALA A 706 -21.76 47.35 -8.68
C ALA A 706 -20.97 46.93 -9.91
N LEU A 707 -21.52 47.02 -11.11
CA LEU A 707 -21.00 46.44 -12.33
C LEU A 707 -20.45 47.51 -13.32
N GLY A 708 -20.80 48.78 -13.19
CA GLY A 708 -20.46 49.82 -14.15
C GLY A 708 -21.62 50.14 -15.10
N SER A 709 -21.34 50.95 -16.11
CA SER A 709 -22.32 51.40 -17.10
C SER A 709 -21.85 51.11 -18.50
N SER A 710 -22.41 50.08 -19.13
CA SER A 710 -22.15 49.71 -20.53
C SER A 710 -23.31 48.95 -21.12
N LYS A 711 -23.46 49.01 -22.46
CA LYS A 711 -24.43 48.19 -23.19
C LYS A 711 -24.13 46.68 -23.11
N ASP A 712 -22.88 46.31 -22.81
CA ASP A 712 -22.41 44.94 -22.74
C ASP A 712 -22.52 44.35 -21.32
N ILE A 713 -22.86 45.20 -20.31
CA ILE A 713 -23.08 44.79 -18.93
C ILE A 713 -24.57 44.54 -18.70
N ILE A 714 -24.91 43.27 -18.46
CA ILE A 714 -26.28 42.78 -18.32
C ILE A 714 -26.58 42.42 -16.89
N PHE A 715 -27.82 42.68 -16.41
CA PHE A 715 -28.34 42.15 -15.17
C PHE A 715 -29.75 41.60 -15.38
N GLU A 716 -30.14 40.67 -14.54
CA GLU A 716 -31.49 40.10 -14.55
C GLU A 716 -32.40 40.81 -13.51
N TRP A 717 -33.63 41.07 -13.91
CA TRP A 717 -34.68 41.56 -13.01
C TRP A 717 -35.97 40.77 -13.30
N TYR A 718 -36.38 39.94 -12.35
CA TYR A 718 -37.54 39.05 -12.44
C TYR A 718 -37.56 38.21 -13.76
N GLY A 719 -36.46 37.60 -14.13
CA GLY A 719 -36.34 36.75 -15.30
C GLY A 719 -36.13 37.50 -16.64
N ASN A 720 -36.08 38.85 -16.60
CA ASN A 720 -35.80 39.64 -17.81
C ASN A 720 -34.41 40.25 -17.75
N LEU A 721 -33.71 40.26 -18.86
CA LEU A 721 -32.35 40.80 -18.99
C LEU A 721 -32.36 42.27 -19.38
N TYR A 722 -31.59 43.11 -18.70
CA TYR A 722 -31.44 44.53 -18.91
C TYR A 722 -29.97 44.93 -18.94
N THR A 723 -29.63 45.91 -19.78
CA THR A 723 -28.28 46.48 -19.79
C THR A 723 -28.15 47.61 -18.75
N THR A 724 -26.91 47.89 -18.31
CA THR A 724 -26.63 48.97 -17.35
C THR A 724 -26.44 50.34 -18.04
N GLU A 725 -26.57 50.43 -19.36
CA GLU A 725 -26.51 51.68 -20.11
C GLU A 725 -27.79 52.49 -19.98
N LEU A 726 -27.64 53.80 -19.73
CA LEU A 726 -28.74 54.76 -19.86
C LEU A 726 -28.76 55.24 -21.32
N LYS A 727 -29.83 54.92 -22.06
CA LYS A 727 -30.11 55.67 -23.29
C LYS A 727 -30.35 57.12 -22.91
N ARG A 728 -29.52 58.03 -23.38
CA ARG A 728 -29.81 59.45 -23.40
C ARG A 728 -30.65 59.69 -24.64
N ASP A 729 -31.92 60.05 -24.42
CA ASP A 729 -32.77 60.62 -25.48
C ASP A 729 -32.23 61.95 -25.92
#